data_af5170a7d25c0c58bfc6bc68fbe2f372
#
_entry.id   af5170a7d25c0c58bfc6bc68fbe2f372
#
_cell.length_a   1.000
_cell.length_b   1.000
_cell.length_c   1.000
_cell.angle_alpha   90.00
_cell.angle_beta   90.00
_cell.angle_gamma   90.00
#
_symmetry.space_group_name_H-M   'P 1'
#
loop_
_entity.id
_entity.type
_entity.pdbx_description
1 polymer ?
#
loop_
_entity_poly.entity_id
_entity_poly.type
_entity_poly.pdbx_seq_one_letter_code
_entity_poly.pdbx_strand_id
1 'polypeptide(L)'
;MLVSAAVLLLLLINTYGRQGLQTGLAAESASGEAAWHSYAPHLTLPRGEYRVLVGGYGPVVVRSGEGNLLGAGDAGEPFLIRLEKDESEVIFHGWQEGVLLSLELSPAGGGPVYSDGLLVSLGIAAVVLILGLAGWRMRGFNRQGEEEKRVGIFIFCVLLGVTVLASYPLFYGMTGPGHDLNFHLYRIEGIKDGLLSGQFPVRLHPTHNHGYGYISSSLYPELFLYFPALLRLLGASPVAAYHIFVFSINGMTAWIMYVCAKGMARSRYAGLLASVLYTLSTWRAVNLYHRAAVGEALAMLFFPLLLYGLYLLLAGDCRKWWVLALGCGGVLQSHIISTVFAAFTVAAAAALCHREFVKKQRFLGFVKAGLLTLLMNLWYLAAFLTYYLGEDLAIKHTPENTEFYQNAVFPTELFNVFNTGFGHSQLLDQGLQGNMSLSLGVGVTGALVFCGVHFLLGKKEEDGRERFYGLMAGMAGALLFMSSTLFPWQILQRPGPVNAFCKTVQMPWRFLSLASPMLCMAAAGILARRSRQERSLTACGVLGVCSLAFILWGTAYTTELAPVLRPGMAVDTYASAGYDNEYYLWGTNRDSLTVDRYVTGGGAELTGYYKQGTRIELQLCNVGPGDWVEVPLLYYGGYEARDGQGRSLAVEDGDNHVVRVRLQEGAEQVSLRYRGFWYFRGAELVSLAAWGACGICWWKKRRR
;
A
#
# COMPACT_ATOMS: atom_id res chain seq x y z
N MET A 1 -1.78 -30.98 1.51
CA MET A 1 -0.81 -29.93 1.85
C MET A 1 0.51 -30.08 1.08
N LEU A 2 1.28 -31.17 1.23
CA LEU A 2 2.54 -31.36 0.50
C LEU A 2 2.35 -31.35 -1.02
N VAL A 3 1.31 -31.97 -1.55
CA VAL A 3 0.99 -31.98 -2.99
C VAL A 3 0.60 -30.57 -3.47
N SER A 4 -0.20 -29.83 -2.71
CA SER A 4 -0.57 -28.45 -3.06
C SER A 4 0.61 -27.49 -2.99
N ALA A 5 1.50 -27.67 -2.01
CA ALA A 5 2.74 -26.90 -1.93
C ALA A 5 3.73 -27.27 -3.04
N ALA A 6 3.82 -28.53 -3.43
CA ALA A 6 4.65 -28.99 -4.54
C ALA A 6 4.11 -28.51 -5.90
N VAL A 7 2.80 -28.54 -6.10
CA VAL A 7 2.15 -27.99 -7.31
C VAL A 7 2.34 -26.47 -7.38
N LEU A 8 2.19 -25.75 -6.25
CA LEU A 8 2.46 -24.33 -6.18
C LEU A 8 3.92 -24.00 -6.49
N LEU A 9 4.86 -24.77 -5.92
CA LEU A 9 6.29 -24.63 -6.18
C LEU A 9 6.63 -24.90 -7.64
N LEU A 10 6.05 -25.94 -8.26
CA LEU A 10 6.22 -26.27 -9.67
C LEU A 10 5.62 -25.21 -10.59
N LEU A 11 4.45 -24.66 -10.25
CA LEU A 11 3.83 -23.56 -10.99
C LEU A 11 4.68 -22.29 -10.88
N LEU A 12 5.17 -21.94 -9.69
CA LEU A 12 6.05 -20.81 -9.48
C LEU A 12 7.38 -20.96 -10.24
N ILE A 13 8.03 -22.11 -10.15
CA ILE A 13 9.26 -22.40 -10.90
C ILE A 13 9.02 -22.32 -12.42
N ASN A 14 7.91 -22.88 -12.91
CA ASN A 14 7.60 -22.86 -14.33
C ASN A 14 7.23 -21.45 -14.85
N THR A 15 6.61 -20.64 -14.01
CA THR A 15 6.20 -19.26 -14.34
C THR A 15 7.39 -18.31 -14.31
N TYR A 16 8.23 -18.37 -13.27
CA TYR A 16 9.41 -17.51 -13.13
C TYR A 16 10.61 -17.95 -14.00
N GLY A 17 10.68 -19.23 -14.38
CA GLY A 17 11.80 -19.76 -15.18
C GLY A 17 11.72 -19.53 -16.70
N ARG A 18 10.62 -18.96 -17.22
CA ARG A 18 10.41 -18.83 -18.69
C ARG A 18 10.32 -17.40 -19.21
N GLN A 19 10.46 -16.38 -18.37
CA GLN A 19 10.21 -15.01 -18.81
C GLN A 19 11.51 -14.24 -19.07
N GLY A 20 11.63 -13.77 -20.32
CA GLY A 20 12.62 -12.76 -20.71
C GLY A 20 12.28 -11.38 -20.13
N LEU A 21 13.29 -10.54 -19.99
CA LEU A 21 13.14 -9.15 -19.60
C LEU A 21 12.67 -8.37 -20.86
N GLN A 22 11.46 -7.79 -20.83
CA GLN A 22 10.99 -6.81 -21.84
C GLN A 22 10.85 -5.45 -21.15
N THR A 23 11.52 -4.44 -21.60
CA THR A 23 11.37 -3.06 -21.10
C THR A 23 10.77 -2.21 -22.22
N GLY A 24 9.65 -1.55 -21.96
CA GLY A 24 9.14 -0.49 -22.83
C GLY A 24 9.94 0.79 -22.53
N LEU A 25 10.61 1.33 -23.54
CA LEU A 25 11.28 2.62 -23.46
C LEU A 25 10.33 3.69 -23.99
N ALA A 26 9.96 4.66 -23.16
CA ALA A 26 9.35 5.88 -23.64
C ALA A 26 10.47 6.77 -24.22
N ALA A 27 10.39 7.09 -25.50
CA ALA A 27 11.32 7.99 -26.16
C ALA A 27 10.99 9.45 -25.74
N GLU A 28 11.86 10.09 -25.00
CA GLU A 28 11.88 11.55 -24.96
C GLU A 28 12.56 12.08 -26.20
N SER A 29 11.84 12.86 -27.00
CA SER A 29 12.35 13.49 -28.21
C SER A 29 13.29 14.64 -27.87
N ALA A 30 14.59 14.46 -28.12
CA ALA A 30 15.53 15.56 -28.20
C ALA A 30 15.72 15.99 -29.67
N SER A 31 15.41 17.23 -29.96
CA SER A 31 15.59 17.84 -31.27
C SER A 31 17.06 18.22 -31.50
N GLY A 32 17.65 17.73 -32.58
CA GLY A 32 18.87 18.27 -33.17
C GLY A 32 19.87 17.24 -33.67
N GLU A 33 20.33 17.41 -34.93
CA GLU A 33 21.41 16.82 -35.70
C GLU A 33 21.76 15.33 -35.53
N ALA A 34 21.99 14.61 -36.63
CA ALA A 34 22.33 13.19 -36.74
C ALA A 34 23.43 12.78 -35.72
N ALA A 35 23.01 12.31 -34.55
CA ALA A 35 23.86 11.91 -33.45
C ALA A 35 23.40 10.57 -32.87
N TRP A 36 24.32 9.85 -32.24
CA TRP A 36 24.01 8.67 -31.47
C TRP A 36 23.14 9.07 -30.27
N HIS A 37 21.94 8.51 -30.13
CA HIS A 37 21.10 8.69 -28.98
C HIS A 37 21.40 7.61 -27.95
N SER A 38 21.60 8.02 -26.73
CA SER A 38 21.91 7.12 -25.61
C SER A 38 20.69 6.91 -24.74
N TYR A 39 20.36 5.65 -24.49
CA TYR A 39 19.30 5.22 -23.59
C TYR A 39 19.94 4.45 -22.45
N ALA A 40 19.88 5.00 -21.24
CA ALA A 40 20.38 4.38 -20.02
C ALA A 40 19.20 3.98 -19.15
N PRO A 41 18.63 2.77 -19.33
CA PRO A 41 17.46 2.33 -18.57
C PRO A 41 17.80 1.93 -17.12
N HIS A 42 18.90 2.40 -16.53
CA HIS A 42 19.39 2.07 -15.19
C HIS A 42 19.27 0.56 -14.85
N LEU A 43 19.67 -0.27 -15.80
CA LEU A 43 19.62 -1.71 -15.69
C LEU A 43 20.89 -2.22 -14.98
N THR A 44 20.71 -2.80 -13.81
CA THR A 44 21.73 -3.63 -13.18
C THR A 44 21.58 -5.07 -13.69
N LEU A 45 22.56 -5.53 -14.45
CA LEU A 45 22.58 -6.88 -15.00
C LEU A 45 23.70 -7.70 -14.35
N PRO A 46 23.38 -8.89 -13.81
CA PRO A 46 24.40 -9.83 -13.35
C PRO A 46 25.30 -10.32 -14.50
N ARG A 47 26.49 -10.78 -14.14
CA ARG A 47 27.38 -11.48 -15.06
C ARG A 47 26.64 -12.58 -15.83
N GLY A 48 26.76 -12.60 -17.15
CA GLY A 48 26.09 -13.60 -18.00
C GLY A 48 26.03 -13.21 -19.46
N GLU A 49 25.41 -14.08 -20.26
CA GLU A 49 25.08 -13.80 -21.66
C GLU A 49 23.60 -13.45 -21.76
N TYR A 50 23.30 -12.38 -22.48
CA TYR A 50 21.92 -11.90 -22.64
C TYR A 50 21.60 -11.78 -24.13
N ARG A 51 20.41 -12.25 -24.51
CA ARG A 51 19.81 -11.97 -25.82
C ARG A 51 19.08 -10.63 -25.73
N VAL A 52 19.45 -9.72 -26.60
CA VAL A 52 18.88 -8.37 -26.71
C VAL A 52 18.05 -8.31 -27.99
N LEU A 53 16.81 -7.83 -27.84
CA LEU A 53 15.97 -7.43 -28.97
C LEU A 53 15.55 -5.99 -28.75
N VAL A 54 15.95 -5.12 -29.65
CA VAL A 54 15.58 -3.70 -29.64
C VAL A 54 14.55 -3.49 -30.74
N GLY A 55 13.38 -2.94 -30.36
CA GLY A 55 12.36 -2.54 -31.34
C GLY A 55 12.76 -1.22 -31.98
N GLY A 56 12.69 -1.19 -33.32
CA GLY A 56 13.11 -0.04 -34.13
C GLY A 56 13.87 -0.45 -35.37
N TYR A 57 14.76 0.40 -35.85
CA TYR A 57 15.62 0.11 -37.01
C TYR A 57 16.98 0.81 -36.84
N GLY A 58 18.00 0.22 -37.50
CA GLY A 58 19.38 0.73 -37.53
C GLY A 58 20.30 0.11 -36.46
N PRO A 59 21.59 0.42 -36.49
CA PRO A 59 22.58 -0.18 -35.61
C PRO A 59 22.43 0.26 -34.17
N VAL A 60 22.60 -0.70 -33.25
CA VAL A 60 22.58 -0.53 -31.82
C VAL A 60 23.90 -0.98 -31.20
N VAL A 61 24.49 -0.18 -30.35
CA VAL A 61 25.70 -0.50 -29.58
C VAL A 61 25.35 -0.48 -28.12
N VAL A 62 25.76 -1.50 -27.36
CA VAL A 62 25.53 -1.63 -25.91
C VAL A 62 26.86 -1.46 -25.19
N ARG A 63 26.89 -0.55 -24.21
CA ARG A 63 28.06 -0.27 -23.38
C ARG A 63 27.72 -0.38 -21.89
N SER A 64 28.75 -0.62 -21.08
CA SER A 64 28.64 -0.46 -19.60
C SER A 64 28.66 1.02 -19.22
N GLY A 65 28.27 1.34 -18.00
CA GLY A 65 28.39 2.69 -17.42
C GLY A 65 29.84 3.21 -17.42
N GLU A 66 30.83 2.32 -17.43
CA GLU A 66 32.27 2.63 -17.58
C GLU A 66 32.68 2.87 -19.04
N GLY A 67 31.75 2.71 -20.01
CA GLY A 67 31.99 2.90 -21.45
C GLY A 67 32.50 1.68 -22.19
N ASN A 68 32.70 0.52 -21.53
CA ASN A 68 33.16 -0.70 -22.19
C ASN A 68 32.09 -1.26 -23.14
N LEU A 69 32.51 -1.72 -24.32
CA LEU A 69 31.62 -2.35 -25.28
C LEU A 69 31.15 -3.72 -24.76
N LEU A 70 29.86 -3.89 -24.64
CA LEU A 70 29.22 -5.14 -24.17
C LEU A 70 28.67 -5.96 -25.38
N GLY A 71 28.32 -5.30 -26.47
CA GLY A 71 27.84 -5.91 -27.67
C GLY A 71 27.27 -4.90 -28.66
N ALA A 72 26.96 -5.37 -29.86
CA ALA A 72 26.32 -4.57 -30.91
C ALA A 72 25.47 -5.47 -31.83
N GLY A 73 24.45 -4.87 -32.45
CA GLY A 73 23.53 -5.54 -33.37
C GLY A 73 22.66 -4.52 -34.10
N ASP A 74 21.68 -5.00 -34.82
CA ASP A 74 20.67 -4.15 -35.50
C ASP A 74 19.33 -4.23 -34.79
N ALA A 75 18.64 -3.08 -34.65
CA ALA A 75 17.29 -3.04 -34.16
C ALA A 75 16.33 -3.83 -35.03
N GLY A 76 15.41 -4.57 -34.43
CA GLY A 76 14.52 -5.51 -35.11
C GLY A 76 15.05 -6.94 -35.15
N GLU A 77 16.36 -7.16 -34.96
CA GLU A 77 16.96 -8.49 -34.90
C GLU A 77 17.56 -8.78 -33.53
N PRO A 78 17.42 -10.01 -33.00
CA PRO A 78 18.01 -10.36 -31.71
C PRO A 78 19.52 -10.56 -31.83
N PHE A 79 20.29 -9.91 -30.93
CA PHE A 79 21.73 -10.09 -30.81
C PHE A 79 22.15 -10.45 -29.38
N LEU A 80 23.39 -10.85 -29.19
CA LEU A 80 23.93 -11.26 -27.90
C LEU A 80 24.85 -10.21 -27.33
N ILE A 81 24.71 -9.95 -26.00
CA ILE A 81 25.69 -9.23 -25.21
C ILE A 81 26.25 -10.15 -24.11
N ARG A 82 27.52 -9.96 -23.76
CA ARG A 82 28.20 -10.73 -22.74
C ARG A 82 28.76 -9.82 -21.67
N LEU A 83 28.35 -10.12 -20.43
CA LEU A 83 28.81 -9.43 -19.23
C LEU A 83 29.83 -10.31 -18.49
N GLU A 84 31.07 -9.85 -18.35
CA GLU A 84 32.12 -10.57 -17.64
C GLU A 84 32.03 -10.36 -16.11
N LYS A 85 31.44 -9.26 -15.67
CA LYS A 85 31.14 -8.91 -14.29
C LYS A 85 29.69 -8.40 -14.18
N ASP A 86 29.20 -8.24 -12.94
CA ASP A 86 27.93 -7.58 -12.70
C ASP A 86 28.05 -6.10 -13.10
N GLU A 87 27.15 -5.64 -13.97
CA GLU A 87 27.13 -4.25 -14.44
C GLU A 87 25.98 -3.50 -13.76
N SER A 88 26.32 -2.38 -13.12
CA SER A 88 25.35 -1.53 -12.43
C SER A 88 24.58 -0.61 -13.37
N GLU A 89 25.11 -0.40 -14.57
CA GLU A 89 24.52 0.44 -15.59
C GLU A 89 24.85 -0.10 -16.96
N VAL A 90 23.83 -0.29 -17.81
CA VAL A 90 23.97 -0.73 -19.20
C VAL A 90 23.31 0.30 -20.08
N ILE A 91 24.09 0.86 -21.03
CA ILE A 91 23.69 1.97 -21.88
C ILE A 91 23.55 1.46 -23.33
N PHE A 92 22.41 1.73 -23.93
CA PHE A 92 22.10 1.43 -25.32
C PHE A 92 22.26 2.69 -26.15
N HIS A 93 23.06 2.61 -27.21
CA HIS A 93 23.28 3.70 -28.15
C HIS A 93 22.67 3.31 -29.50
N GLY A 94 21.72 4.07 -30.01
CA GLY A 94 21.13 3.91 -31.32
C GLY A 94 21.51 5.04 -32.29
N TRP A 95 21.56 4.75 -33.58
CA TRP A 95 21.88 5.73 -34.63
C TRP A 95 20.56 6.26 -35.24
N GLN A 96 20.19 7.48 -34.96
CA GLN A 96 19.03 8.24 -35.42
C GLN A 96 17.82 8.31 -34.45
N GLU A 97 17.02 9.37 -34.58
CA GLU A 97 15.77 9.57 -33.87
C GLU A 97 14.76 8.45 -34.15
N GLY A 98 14.17 7.90 -33.09
CA GLY A 98 13.09 6.91 -33.20
C GLY A 98 13.51 5.45 -33.28
N VAL A 99 14.80 5.15 -33.13
CA VAL A 99 15.32 3.77 -33.28
C VAL A 99 14.94 2.86 -32.13
N LEU A 100 14.84 3.36 -30.89
CA LEU A 100 14.60 2.54 -29.70
C LEU A 100 13.16 2.68 -29.23
N LEU A 101 12.26 1.87 -29.81
CA LEU A 101 10.83 1.85 -29.42
C LEU A 101 10.54 0.85 -28.31
N SER A 102 11.35 -0.20 -28.18
CA SER A 102 11.23 -1.21 -27.14
C SER A 102 12.55 -1.94 -26.92
N LEU A 103 12.78 -2.43 -25.72
CA LEU A 103 13.94 -3.25 -25.38
C LEU A 103 13.48 -4.54 -24.73
N GLU A 104 13.88 -5.68 -25.31
CA GLU A 104 13.67 -6.99 -24.73
C GLU A 104 15.01 -7.63 -24.40
N LEU A 105 15.23 -7.96 -23.13
CA LEU A 105 16.44 -8.62 -22.63
C LEU A 105 16.06 -9.97 -22.04
N SER A 106 16.68 -11.04 -22.53
CA SER A 106 16.51 -12.39 -21.96
C SER A 106 17.87 -13.03 -21.74
N PRO A 107 18.10 -13.74 -20.62
CA PRO A 107 19.32 -14.52 -20.43
C PRO A 107 19.46 -15.56 -21.54
N ALA A 108 20.62 -15.63 -22.18
CA ALA A 108 20.89 -16.58 -23.28
C ALA A 108 21.11 -18.03 -22.79
N GLY A 109 21.41 -18.19 -21.49
CA GLY A 109 21.54 -19.49 -20.82
C GLY A 109 21.08 -19.36 -19.38
N GLY A 110 20.22 -20.24 -18.92
CA GLY A 110 19.57 -20.36 -17.61
C GLY A 110 20.13 -19.56 -16.44
N GLY A 111 20.13 -18.26 -16.53
CA GLY A 111 20.74 -17.34 -15.58
C GLY A 111 19.85 -16.94 -14.41
N PRO A 112 20.22 -15.95 -13.60
CA PRO A 112 19.76 -15.68 -12.23
C PRO A 112 18.29 -15.28 -12.05
N VAL A 113 17.45 -15.34 -13.09
CA VAL A 113 15.99 -15.18 -12.98
C VAL A 113 15.36 -16.16 -11.95
N TYR A 114 16.08 -17.27 -11.65
CA TYR A 114 15.65 -18.23 -10.63
C TYR A 114 15.74 -17.71 -9.19
N SER A 115 16.61 -16.74 -8.88
CA SER A 115 16.81 -16.28 -7.50
C SER A 115 15.60 -15.55 -6.96
N ASP A 116 14.96 -14.69 -7.75
CA ASP A 116 13.79 -13.94 -7.32
C ASP A 116 12.55 -14.81 -7.21
N GLY A 117 12.32 -15.70 -8.17
CA GLY A 117 11.25 -16.71 -8.08
C GLY A 117 11.41 -17.62 -6.87
N LEU A 118 12.64 -18.02 -6.56
CA LEU A 118 12.95 -18.81 -5.36
C LEU A 118 12.70 -18.00 -4.09
N LEU A 119 13.16 -16.75 -4.01
CA LEU A 119 12.96 -15.87 -2.86
C LEU A 119 11.46 -15.58 -2.63
N VAL A 120 10.68 -15.31 -3.67
CA VAL A 120 9.22 -15.16 -3.58
C VAL A 120 8.59 -16.45 -3.05
N SER A 121 8.97 -17.60 -3.61
CA SER A 121 8.44 -18.90 -3.19
C SER A 121 8.78 -19.22 -1.74
N LEU A 122 10.01 -18.98 -1.30
CA LEU A 122 10.45 -19.16 0.08
C LEU A 122 9.76 -18.17 1.02
N GLY A 123 9.61 -16.91 0.62
CA GLY A 123 8.90 -15.88 1.37
C GLY A 123 7.42 -16.23 1.56
N ILE A 124 6.75 -16.67 0.50
CA ILE A 124 5.36 -17.15 0.56
C ILE A 124 5.28 -18.39 1.45
N ALA A 125 6.20 -19.36 1.30
CA ALA A 125 6.26 -20.55 2.14
C ALA A 125 6.48 -20.20 3.63
N ALA A 126 7.34 -19.23 3.93
CA ALA A 126 7.57 -18.73 5.28
C ALA A 126 6.30 -18.09 5.87
N VAL A 127 5.59 -17.24 5.11
CA VAL A 127 4.31 -16.65 5.55
C VAL A 127 3.27 -17.74 5.80
N VAL A 128 3.14 -18.70 4.90
CA VAL A 128 2.24 -19.85 5.06
C VAL A 128 2.59 -20.68 6.30
N LEU A 129 3.88 -20.91 6.53
CA LEU A 129 4.37 -21.63 7.70
C LEU A 129 4.06 -20.86 9.00
N ILE A 130 4.33 -19.55 9.04
CA ILE A 130 4.04 -18.68 10.19
C ILE A 130 2.53 -18.68 10.49
N LEU A 131 1.68 -18.48 9.49
CA LEU A 131 0.23 -18.53 9.64
C LEU A 131 -0.24 -19.92 10.09
N GLY A 132 0.36 -20.98 9.56
CA GLY A 132 0.11 -22.37 9.95
C GLY A 132 0.53 -22.66 11.39
N LEU A 133 1.72 -22.24 11.79
CA LEU A 133 2.23 -22.38 13.15
C LEU A 133 1.43 -21.55 14.16
N ALA A 134 1.07 -20.33 13.81
CA ALA A 134 0.19 -19.48 14.63
C ALA A 134 -1.17 -20.16 14.84
N GLY A 135 -1.77 -20.68 13.76
CA GLY A 135 -3.00 -21.47 13.82
C GLY A 135 -2.85 -22.76 14.65
N TRP A 136 -1.71 -23.46 14.53
CA TRP A 136 -1.41 -24.66 15.29
C TRP A 136 -1.16 -24.37 16.77
N ARG A 137 -0.38 -23.35 17.10
CA ARG A 137 -0.08 -22.95 18.47
C ARG A 137 -1.32 -22.43 19.21
N MET A 138 -2.25 -21.77 18.52
CA MET A 138 -3.54 -21.41 19.09
C MET A 138 -4.41 -22.63 19.46
N ARG A 139 -4.13 -23.82 18.90
CA ARG A 139 -4.81 -25.08 19.21
C ARG A 139 -4.18 -25.87 20.34
N GLY A 140 -2.86 -25.78 20.50
CA GLY A 140 -2.13 -26.53 21.54
C GLY A 140 -2.57 -26.21 22.98
N PHE A 141 -3.39 -25.17 23.16
CA PHE A 141 -3.95 -24.78 24.45
C PHE A 141 -5.35 -25.33 24.76
N ASN A 142 -5.98 -26.02 23.80
CA ASN A 142 -7.28 -26.66 24.07
C ASN A 142 -7.14 -28.17 23.85
N ARG A 143 -7.14 -28.94 24.94
CA ARG A 143 -7.11 -30.43 24.97
C ARG A 143 -8.42 -31.03 24.44
N GLN A 144 -8.96 -30.53 23.32
CA GLN A 144 -10.15 -31.11 22.70
C GLN A 144 -9.75 -31.99 21.51
N GLY A 145 -10.45 -33.09 21.35
CA GLY A 145 -10.07 -34.27 20.63
C GLY A 145 -9.72 -34.13 19.13
N GLU A 146 -9.39 -35.27 18.50
CA GLU A 146 -8.95 -35.38 17.10
C GLU A 146 -9.89 -34.72 16.09
N GLU A 147 -11.19 -34.67 16.36
CA GLU A 147 -12.20 -34.08 15.50
C GLU A 147 -12.02 -32.55 15.36
N GLU A 148 -11.70 -31.85 16.46
CA GLU A 148 -11.40 -30.41 16.41
C GLU A 148 -10.09 -30.12 15.67
N LYS A 149 -9.11 -31.03 15.74
CA LYS A 149 -7.88 -30.89 14.94
C LYS A 149 -8.17 -31.02 13.45
N ARG A 150 -8.98 -32.00 13.04
CA ARG A 150 -9.37 -32.21 11.63
C ARG A 150 -10.12 -30.99 11.07
N VAL A 151 -11.11 -30.48 11.81
CA VAL A 151 -11.86 -29.27 11.42
C VAL A 151 -10.94 -28.06 11.30
N GLY A 152 -10.03 -27.92 12.22
CA GLY A 152 -9.10 -26.80 12.15
C GLY A 152 -8.09 -26.89 11.01
N ILE A 153 -7.62 -28.10 10.63
CA ILE A 153 -6.79 -28.31 9.42
C ILE A 153 -7.62 -27.94 8.18
N PHE A 154 -8.86 -28.40 8.12
CA PHE A 154 -9.78 -28.05 7.02
C PHE A 154 -9.94 -26.54 6.87
N ILE A 155 -10.21 -25.80 7.97
CA ILE A 155 -10.32 -24.33 7.96
C ILE A 155 -9.03 -23.72 7.43
N PHE A 156 -7.88 -24.16 7.92
CA PHE A 156 -6.59 -23.67 7.45
C PHE A 156 -6.39 -23.90 5.94
N CYS A 157 -6.72 -25.10 5.46
CA CYS A 157 -6.60 -25.43 4.03
C CYS A 157 -7.53 -24.54 3.17
N VAL A 158 -8.75 -24.27 3.63
CA VAL A 158 -9.67 -23.38 2.90
C VAL A 158 -9.13 -21.95 2.88
N LEU A 159 -8.69 -21.39 4.02
CA LEU A 159 -8.14 -20.05 4.09
C LEU A 159 -6.86 -19.90 3.26
N LEU A 160 -6.00 -20.93 3.27
CA LEU A 160 -4.82 -20.96 2.41
C LEU A 160 -5.20 -21.03 0.93
N GLY A 161 -6.15 -21.89 0.56
CA GLY A 161 -6.63 -21.98 -0.81
C GLY A 161 -7.20 -20.65 -1.33
N VAL A 162 -7.99 -19.96 -0.51
CA VAL A 162 -8.52 -18.64 -0.82
C VAL A 162 -7.39 -17.60 -0.94
N THR A 163 -6.38 -17.67 -0.07
CA THR A 163 -5.20 -16.79 -0.13
C THR A 163 -4.41 -16.99 -1.43
N VAL A 164 -4.12 -18.25 -1.77
CA VAL A 164 -3.41 -18.60 -3.00
C VAL A 164 -4.19 -18.13 -4.23
N LEU A 165 -5.50 -18.37 -4.25
CA LEU A 165 -6.36 -17.95 -5.35
C LEU A 165 -6.42 -16.42 -5.47
N ALA A 166 -6.59 -15.72 -4.35
CA ALA A 166 -6.56 -14.25 -4.32
C ALA A 166 -5.21 -13.66 -4.72
N SER A 167 -4.15 -14.47 -4.67
CA SER A 167 -2.79 -14.08 -5.05
C SER A 167 -2.40 -14.54 -6.46
N TYR A 168 -3.35 -15.08 -7.22
CA TYR A 168 -3.10 -15.62 -8.56
C TYR A 168 -2.33 -14.65 -9.48
N PRO A 169 -2.64 -13.34 -9.53
CA PRO A 169 -1.90 -12.40 -10.38
C PRO A 169 -0.41 -12.29 -10.05
N LEU A 170 0.01 -12.59 -8.82
CA LEU A 170 1.42 -12.49 -8.41
C LEU A 170 2.30 -13.60 -9.00
N PHE A 171 1.69 -14.70 -9.47
CA PHE A 171 2.43 -15.84 -9.97
C PHE A 171 3.00 -15.65 -11.37
N TYR A 172 2.67 -14.55 -12.02
CA TYR A 172 3.23 -14.19 -13.33
C TYR A 172 4.63 -13.55 -13.24
N GLY A 173 5.19 -13.37 -12.05
CA GLY A 173 6.56 -12.86 -11.87
C GLY A 173 6.75 -11.40 -12.24
N MET A 174 5.67 -10.69 -12.49
CA MET A 174 5.65 -9.31 -12.94
C MET A 174 4.61 -8.52 -12.15
N THR A 175 4.83 -7.22 -12.04
CA THR A 175 3.84 -6.30 -11.48
C THR A 175 3.33 -5.41 -12.61
N GLY A 176 2.02 -5.40 -12.82
CA GLY A 176 1.38 -4.53 -13.80
C GLY A 176 1.41 -3.06 -13.40
N PRO A 177 1.10 -2.15 -14.31
CA PRO A 177 0.98 -0.73 -14.02
C PRO A 177 -0.18 -0.55 -13.01
N GLY A 178 0.17 -0.13 -11.80
CA GLY A 178 -0.82 0.26 -10.79
C GLY A 178 -0.83 1.78 -10.66
N HIS A 179 -2.00 2.38 -10.43
CA HIS A 179 -2.09 3.84 -10.30
C HIS A 179 -1.15 4.37 -9.22
N ASP A 180 -1.10 3.70 -8.05
CA ASP A 180 -0.31 4.11 -6.90
C ASP A 180 0.95 3.25 -6.69
N LEU A 181 1.28 2.34 -7.64
CA LEU A 181 2.34 1.35 -7.46
C LEU A 181 3.70 1.98 -7.16
N ASN A 182 4.12 2.91 -8.03
CA ASN A 182 5.42 3.55 -7.91
C ASN A 182 5.55 4.32 -6.59
N PHE A 183 4.50 5.05 -6.19
CA PHE A 183 4.46 5.74 -4.92
C PHE A 183 4.72 4.79 -3.73
N HIS A 184 4.08 3.62 -3.73
CA HIS A 184 4.27 2.66 -2.65
C HIS A 184 5.64 1.97 -2.70
N LEU A 185 6.18 1.70 -3.88
CA LEU A 185 7.53 1.15 -4.03
C LEU A 185 8.59 2.14 -3.55
N TYR A 186 8.47 3.42 -3.91
CA TYR A 186 9.36 4.47 -3.44
C TYR A 186 9.34 4.58 -1.91
N ARG A 187 8.16 4.49 -1.28
CA ARG A 187 8.04 4.50 0.17
C ARG A 187 8.73 3.29 0.82
N ILE A 188 8.61 2.10 0.23
CA ILE A 188 9.31 0.89 0.72
C ILE A 188 10.83 1.10 0.67
N GLU A 189 11.35 1.57 -0.46
CA GLU A 189 12.79 1.88 -0.60
C GLU A 189 13.19 3.02 0.33
N GLY A 190 12.39 4.09 0.43
CA GLY A 190 12.65 5.21 1.32
C GLY A 190 12.72 4.80 2.80
N ILE A 191 11.87 3.86 3.25
CA ILE A 191 11.96 3.28 4.61
C ILE A 191 13.27 2.50 4.76
N LYS A 192 13.63 1.65 3.77
CA LYS A 192 14.90 0.91 3.77
C LYS A 192 16.09 1.87 3.93
N ASP A 193 16.13 2.92 3.12
CA ASP A 193 17.23 3.89 3.11
C ASP A 193 17.25 4.74 4.38
N GLY A 194 16.07 5.08 4.91
CA GLY A 194 15.94 5.73 6.22
C GLY A 194 16.51 4.89 7.35
N LEU A 195 16.21 3.58 7.37
CA LEU A 195 16.79 2.64 8.34
C LEU A 195 18.30 2.52 8.20
N LEU A 196 18.82 2.42 6.97
CA LEU A 196 20.27 2.40 6.71
C LEU A 196 20.97 3.70 7.13
N SER A 197 20.28 4.83 7.08
CA SER A 197 20.78 6.11 7.59
C SER A 197 20.66 6.28 9.11
N GLY A 198 20.19 5.25 9.82
CA GLY A 198 20.06 5.23 11.28
C GLY A 198 18.81 5.90 11.82
N GLN A 199 17.78 6.20 11.01
CA GLN A 199 16.51 6.70 11.48
C GLN A 199 15.62 5.55 11.97
N PHE A 200 15.04 5.69 13.16
CA PHE A 200 13.96 4.81 13.65
C PHE A 200 13.10 5.53 14.70
N PRO A 201 11.78 5.64 14.49
CA PRO A 201 11.07 5.40 13.22
C PRO A 201 11.58 6.32 12.11
N VAL A 202 11.46 5.88 10.85
CA VAL A 202 11.78 6.71 9.69
C VAL A 202 10.75 7.84 9.60
N ARG A 203 11.23 9.07 9.50
CA ARG A 203 10.39 10.27 9.44
C ARG A 203 10.53 11.00 8.11
N LEU A 204 11.66 10.83 7.47
CA LEU A 204 12.02 11.46 6.23
C LEU A 204 12.76 10.45 5.36
N HIS A 205 12.37 10.32 4.10
CA HIS A 205 13.02 9.47 3.11
C HIS A 205 14.25 10.19 2.57
N PRO A 206 15.48 9.75 2.90
CA PRO A 206 16.68 10.55 2.68
C PRO A 206 17.14 10.61 1.23
N THR A 207 16.81 9.61 0.40
CA THR A 207 17.31 9.47 -0.97
C THR A 207 16.41 10.11 -2.03
N HIS A 208 15.17 10.43 -1.68
CA HIS A 208 14.21 11.02 -2.59
C HIS A 208 14.63 12.42 -3.04
N ASN A 209 14.15 12.86 -4.21
CA ASN A 209 14.45 14.16 -4.80
C ASN A 209 15.96 14.42 -4.92
N HIS A 210 16.66 13.53 -5.60
CA HIS A 210 18.11 13.64 -5.78
C HIS A 210 18.88 13.78 -4.45
N GLY A 211 18.35 13.13 -3.38
CA GLY A 211 18.96 13.18 -2.05
C GLY A 211 18.56 14.40 -1.21
N TYR A 212 17.69 15.30 -1.69
CA TYR A 212 17.15 16.39 -0.87
C TYR A 212 16.21 15.91 0.23
N GLY A 213 15.71 14.69 0.09
CA GLY A 213 14.81 14.08 1.06
C GLY A 213 13.34 14.42 0.85
N TYR A 214 12.45 13.65 1.49
CA TYR A 214 11.01 13.84 1.39
C TYR A 214 10.26 13.36 2.63
N ILE A 215 9.29 14.13 3.12
CA ILE A 215 8.67 13.92 4.44
C ILE A 215 7.46 12.98 4.42
N SER A 216 7.21 12.25 3.35
CA SER A 216 6.00 11.41 3.22
C SER A 216 5.79 10.43 4.38
N SER A 217 6.85 9.88 4.99
CA SER A 217 6.77 8.99 6.16
C SER A 217 6.07 9.60 7.37
N SER A 218 6.15 10.92 7.54
CA SER A 218 5.48 11.62 8.64
C SER A 218 4.03 11.99 8.30
N LEU A 219 3.69 12.11 7.01
CA LEU A 219 2.40 12.58 6.53
C LEU A 219 1.48 11.46 6.02
N TYR A 220 2.02 10.32 5.61
CA TYR A 220 1.26 9.15 5.20
C TYR A 220 1.64 7.93 6.08
N PRO A 221 0.67 7.14 6.60
CA PRO A 221 1.00 6.02 7.49
C PRO A 221 1.83 4.94 6.79
N GLU A 222 2.89 4.45 7.45
CA GLU A 222 3.84 3.50 6.87
C GLU A 222 4.12 2.26 7.72
N LEU A 223 3.43 2.07 8.85
CA LEU A 223 3.71 0.98 9.78
C LEU A 223 3.83 -0.38 9.08
N PHE A 224 2.91 -0.68 8.16
CA PHE A 224 2.89 -1.98 7.49
C PHE A 224 3.92 -2.10 6.37
N LEU A 225 4.42 -0.98 5.84
CA LEU A 225 5.47 -0.97 4.81
C LEU A 225 6.85 -1.31 5.37
N TYR A 226 7.05 -1.26 6.68
CA TYR A 226 8.28 -1.78 7.29
C TYR A 226 8.49 -3.27 6.98
N PHE A 227 7.43 -4.06 6.83
CA PHE A 227 7.57 -5.47 6.49
C PHE A 227 8.28 -5.70 5.14
N PRO A 228 7.79 -5.17 4.00
CA PRO A 228 8.52 -5.30 2.74
C PRO A 228 9.87 -4.56 2.76
N ALA A 229 10.02 -3.44 3.47
CA ALA A 229 11.30 -2.75 3.61
C ALA A 229 12.36 -3.62 4.32
N LEU A 230 11.98 -4.39 5.34
CA LEU A 230 12.85 -5.37 5.98
C LEU A 230 13.23 -6.51 5.02
N LEU A 231 12.32 -6.98 4.17
CA LEU A 231 12.64 -7.94 3.13
C LEU A 231 13.67 -7.38 2.14
N ARG A 232 13.56 -6.09 1.80
CA ARG A 232 14.57 -5.38 0.99
C ARG A 232 15.94 -5.36 1.67
N LEU A 233 16.00 -5.07 2.96
CA LEU A 233 17.23 -5.12 3.75
C LEU A 233 17.85 -6.52 3.81
N LEU A 234 17.02 -7.57 3.71
CA LEU A 234 17.47 -8.97 3.65
C LEU A 234 17.89 -9.40 2.23
N GLY A 235 17.88 -8.50 1.25
CA GLY A 235 18.33 -8.77 -0.11
C GLY A 235 17.25 -9.22 -1.10
N ALA A 236 15.98 -9.21 -0.71
CA ALA A 236 14.90 -9.47 -1.67
C ALA A 236 14.83 -8.34 -2.72
N SER A 237 14.51 -8.66 -3.98
CA SER A 237 14.25 -7.63 -4.99
C SER A 237 12.99 -6.80 -4.67
N PRO A 238 12.81 -5.59 -5.24
CA PRO A 238 11.60 -4.80 -5.05
C PRO A 238 10.32 -5.59 -5.39
N VAL A 239 10.33 -6.32 -6.50
CA VAL A 239 9.21 -7.16 -6.95
C VAL A 239 8.94 -8.28 -5.95
N ALA A 240 9.99 -9.02 -5.51
CA ALA A 240 9.85 -10.10 -4.54
C ALA A 240 9.29 -9.60 -3.21
N ALA A 241 9.84 -8.51 -2.67
CA ALA A 241 9.38 -7.92 -1.42
C ALA A 241 7.91 -7.47 -1.51
N TYR A 242 7.54 -6.82 -2.61
CA TYR A 242 6.16 -6.38 -2.86
C TYR A 242 5.20 -7.57 -3.01
N HIS A 243 5.54 -8.60 -3.78
CA HIS A 243 4.70 -9.79 -3.97
C HIS A 243 4.48 -10.55 -2.67
N ILE A 244 5.53 -10.76 -1.85
CA ILE A 244 5.40 -11.38 -0.52
C ILE A 244 4.48 -10.54 0.38
N PHE A 245 4.59 -9.23 0.31
CA PHE A 245 3.74 -8.31 1.06
C PHE A 245 2.27 -8.41 0.64
N VAL A 246 1.97 -8.35 -0.65
CA VAL A 246 0.61 -8.49 -1.19
C VAL A 246 0.01 -9.87 -0.87
N PHE A 247 0.80 -10.94 -0.98
CA PHE A 247 0.38 -12.27 -0.53
C PHE A 247 0.00 -12.29 0.95
N SER A 248 0.80 -11.62 1.79
CA SER A 248 0.54 -11.49 3.22
C SER A 248 -0.75 -10.72 3.51
N ILE A 249 -1.03 -9.64 2.76
CA ILE A 249 -2.30 -8.89 2.84
C ILE A 249 -3.48 -9.80 2.52
N ASN A 250 -3.40 -10.63 1.47
CA ASN A 250 -4.44 -11.58 1.11
C ASN A 250 -4.70 -12.60 2.24
N GLY A 251 -3.64 -13.19 2.78
CA GLY A 251 -3.74 -14.15 3.88
C GLY A 251 -4.31 -13.55 5.16
N MET A 252 -3.85 -12.37 5.53
CA MET A 252 -4.36 -11.64 6.70
C MET A 252 -5.81 -11.22 6.52
N THR A 253 -6.22 -10.79 5.32
CA THR A 253 -7.62 -10.46 5.02
C THR A 253 -8.52 -11.69 5.20
N ALA A 254 -8.14 -12.82 4.61
CA ALA A 254 -8.91 -14.06 4.75
C ALA A 254 -9.04 -14.48 6.21
N TRP A 255 -7.95 -14.41 6.97
CA TRP A 255 -7.93 -14.79 8.37
C TRP A 255 -8.72 -13.83 9.28
N ILE A 256 -8.53 -12.51 9.15
CA ILE A 256 -9.24 -11.51 9.97
C ILE A 256 -10.75 -11.58 9.69
N MET A 257 -11.14 -11.65 8.42
CA MET A 257 -12.55 -11.79 8.06
C MET A 257 -13.14 -13.08 8.66
N TYR A 258 -12.43 -14.21 8.57
CA TYR A 258 -12.84 -15.46 9.20
C TYR A 258 -13.07 -15.30 10.71
N VAL A 259 -12.11 -14.72 11.42
CA VAL A 259 -12.19 -14.55 12.89
C VAL A 259 -13.34 -13.64 13.27
N CYS A 260 -13.52 -12.51 12.58
CA CYS A 260 -14.55 -11.52 12.88
C CYS A 260 -15.95 -12.06 12.59
N ALA A 261 -16.20 -12.61 11.41
CA ALA A 261 -17.50 -13.15 11.05
C ALA A 261 -17.87 -14.39 11.88
N LYS A 262 -16.88 -15.29 12.18
CA LYS A 262 -17.06 -16.39 13.12
C LYS A 262 -17.43 -15.89 14.50
N GLY A 263 -16.75 -14.86 15.01
CA GLY A 263 -16.98 -14.28 16.34
C GLY A 263 -18.38 -13.65 16.45
N MET A 264 -18.81 -12.92 15.41
CA MET A 264 -20.12 -12.28 15.33
C MET A 264 -21.26 -13.30 15.23
N ALA A 265 -21.15 -14.25 14.30
CA ALA A 265 -22.20 -15.24 14.05
C ALA A 265 -22.13 -16.46 15.01
N ARG A 266 -21.05 -16.62 15.77
CA ARG A 266 -20.74 -17.82 16.57
C ARG A 266 -20.74 -19.10 15.71
N SER A 267 -20.30 -18.99 14.44
CA SER A 267 -20.35 -20.06 13.45
C SER A 267 -19.05 -20.09 12.62
N ARG A 268 -18.39 -21.26 12.60
CA ARG A 268 -17.20 -21.49 11.74
C ARG A 268 -17.58 -21.39 10.26
N TYR A 269 -18.79 -21.82 9.91
CA TYR A 269 -19.35 -21.69 8.56
C TYR A 269 -19.44 -20.24 8.12
N ALA A 270 -20.05 -19.35 8.95
CA ALA A 270 -20.11 -17.94 8.65
C ALA A 270 -18.73 -17.31 8.45
N GLY A 271 -17.76 -17.71 9.29
CA GLY A 271 -16.38 -17.24 9.14
C GLY A 271 -15.77 -17.61 7.78
N LEU A 272 -15.89 -18.87 7.37
CA LEU A 272 -15.36 -19.34 6.09
C LEU A 272 -16.09 -18.69 4.91
N LEU A 273 -17.42 -18.65 4.95
CA LEU A 273 -18.22 -18.06 3.87
C LEU A 273 -17.91 -16.58 3.67
N ALA A 274 -17.88 -15.79 4.75
CA ALA A 274 -17.52 -14.38 4.69
C ALA A 274 -16.10 -14.18 4.16
N SER A 275 -15.16 -15.05 4.58
CA SER A 275 -13.76 -14.99 4.11
C SER A 275 -13.67 -15.21 2.59
N VAL A 276 -14.37 -16.22 2.05
CA VAL A 276 -14.42 -16.47 0.60
C VAL A 276 -15.01 -15.28 -0.15
N LEU A 277 -16.21 -14.84 0.27
CA LEU A 277 -16.94 -13.74 -0.37
C LEU A 277 -16.12 -12.45 -0.43
N TYR A 278 -15.46 -12.10 0.68
CA TYR A 278 -14.75 -10.85 0.80
C TYR A 278 -13.36 -10.89 0.15
N THR A 279 -12.58 -11.94 0.41
CA THR A 279 -11.20 -12.02 -0.08
C THR A 279 -11.15 -12.13 -1.61
N LEU A 280 -12.16 -12.78 -2.22
CA LEU A 280 -12.30 -12.93 -3.67
C LEU A 280 -13.22 -11.87 -4.30
N SER A 281 -13.55 -10.77 -3.60
CA SER A 281 -14.37 -9.69 -4.18
C SER A 281 -13.60 -8.91 -5.24
N THR A 282 -14.26 -8.58 -6.35
CA THR A 282 -13.65 -7.87 -7.49
C THR A 282 -13.11 -6.50 -7.07
N TRP A 283 -13.90 -5.69 -6.33
CA TRP A 283 -13.46 -4.38 -5.89
C TRP A 283 -12.16 -4.44 -5.06
N ARG A 284 -12.04 -5.45 -4.19
CA ARG A 284 -10.79 -5.64 -3.42
C ARG A 284 -9.62 -6.00 -4.33
N ALA A 285 -9.85 -6.87 -5.31
CA ALA A 285 -8.83 -7.24 -6.28
C ALA A 285 -8.37 -6.02 -7.12
N VAL A 286 -9.31 -5.21 -7.56
CA VAL A 286 -9.02 -3.96 -8.28
C VAL A 286 -8.17 -3.01 -7.42
N ASN A 287 -8.52 -2.80 -6.16
CA ASN A 287 -7.71 -1.96 -5.28
C ASN A 287 -6.29 -2.49 -5.08
N LEU A 288 -6.13 -3.81 -4.96
CA LEU A 288 -4.84 -4.40 -4.64
C LEU A 288 -3.91 -4.54 -5.84
N TYR A 289 -4.48 -4.82 -7.02
CA TYR A 289 -3.71 -5.11 -8.23
C TYR A 289 -3.78 -3.98 -9.25
N HIS A 290 -4.98 -3.63 -9.71
CA HIS A 290 -5.13 -2.63 -10.77
C HIS A 290 -4.78 -1.23 -10.30
N ARG A 291 -5.32 -0.81 -9.15
CA ARG A 291 -4.95 0.47 -8.54
C ARG A 291 -3.59 0.42 -7.83
N ALA A 292 -3.23 -0.74 -7.32
CA ALA A 292 -2.13 -0.92 -6.38
C ALA A 292 -2.18 0.07 -5.20
N ALA A 293 -3.41 0.47 -4.79
CA ALA A 293 -3.67 1.39 -3.70
C ALA A 293 -3.48 0.69 -2.35
N VAL A 294 -2.22 0.38 -2.03
CA VAL A 294 -1.83 -0.44 -0.88
C VAL A 294 -2.39 0.10 0.44
N GLY A 295 -2.42 1.42 0.61
CA GLY A 295 -2.98 2.04 1.80
C GLY A 295 -4.47 1.70 1.98
N GLU A 296 -5.28 1.85 0.92
CA GLU A 296 -6.71 1.50 0.94
C GLU A 296 -6.92 -0.01 1.11
N ALA A 297 -6.13 -0.84 0.41
CA ALA A 297 -6.19 -2.30 0.54
C ALA A 297 -5.85 -2.80 1.96
N LEU A 298 -4.89 -2.17 2.63
CA LEU A 298 -4.60 -2.41 4.06
C LEU A 298 -5.75 -1.97 4.95
N ALA A 299 -6.38 -0.83 4.70
CA ALA A 299 -7.56 -0.40 5.46
C ALA A 299 -8.71 -1.39 5.31
N MET A 300 -8.92 -1.92 4.08
CA MET A 300 -9.91 -2.98 3.81
C MET A 300 -9.64 -4.25 4.63
N LEU A 301 -8.39 -4.57 4.94
CA LEU A 301 -8.04 -5.68 5.84
C LEU A 301 -8.58 -5.47 7.26
N PHE A 302 -8.63 -4.22 7.76
CA PHE A 302 -9.06 -3.90 9.12
C PHE A 302 -10.54 -3.55 9.26
N PHE A 303 -11.28 -3.25 8.18
CA PHE A 303 -12.72 -2.99 8.25
C PHE A 303 -13.52 -4.13 8.89
N PRO A 304 -13.28 -5.43 8.61
CA PRO A 304 -13.97 -6.49 9.33
C PRO A 304 -13.76 -6.44 10.85
N LEU A 305 -12.55 -6.05 11.30
CA LEU A 305 -12.22 -5.93 12.72
C LEU A 305 -12.94 -4.74 13.37
N LEU A 306 -13.04 -3.61 12.67
CA LEU A 306 -13.81 -2.45 13.05
C LEU A 306 -15.29 -2.80 13.21
N LEU A 307 -15.89 -3.46 12.21
CA LEU A 307 -17.30 -3.87 12.22
C LEU A 307 -17.59 -4.87 13.34
N TYR A 308 -16.68 -5.82 13.58
CA TYR A 308 -16.81 -6.74 14.71
C TYR A 308 -16.69 -6.02 16.06
N GLY A 309 -15.80 -5.04 16.17
CA GLY A 309 -15.67 -4.19 17.35
C GLY A 309 -16.95 -3.39 17.63
N LEU A 310 -17.56 -2.79 16.60
CA LEU A 310 -18.88 -2.13 16.70
C LEU A 310 -19.98 -3.09 17.15
N TYR A 311 -20.03 -4.29 16.58
CA TYR A 311 -20.96 -5.33 17.01
C TYR A 311 -20.80 -5.65 18.50
N LEU A 312 -19.56 -5.85 18.97
CA LEU A 312 -19.28 -6.16 20.37
C LEU A 312 -19.74 -5.04 21.31
N LEU A 313 -19.56 -3.79 20.92
CA LEU A 313 -19.98 -2.65 21.72
C LEU A 313 -21.49 -2.39 21.67
N LEU A 314 -22.15 -2.57 20.53
CA LEU A 314 -23.56 -2.21 20.36
C LEU A 314 -24.54 -3.37 20.61
N ALA A 315 -24.15 -4.61 20.26
CA ALA A 315 -25.04 -5.78 20.33
C ALA A 315 -24.41 -6.99 21.05
N GLY A 316 -23.09 -6.99 21.30
CA GLY A 316 -22.36 -8.09 21.88
C GLY A 316 -21.82 -7.80 23.30
N ASP A 317 -20.66 -8.42 23.61
CA ASP A 317 -19.94 -8.27 24.87
C ASP A 317 -19.07 -7.00 24.86
N CYS A 318 -19.56 -5.90 25.40
CA CYS A 318 -18.87 -4.61 25.43
C CYS A 318 -17.56 -4.60 26.25
N ARG A 319 -17.26 -5.65 27.04
CA ARG A 319 -15.96 -5.79 27.72
C ARG A 319 -14.82 -6.00 26.74
N LYS A 320 -15.12 -6.38 25.49
CA LYS A 320 -14.15 -6.56 24.39
C LYS A 320 -13.99 -5.29 23.55
N TRP A 321 -14.18 -4.12 24.13
CA TRP A 321 -14.05 -2.80 23.51
C TRP A 321 -12.72 -2.58 22.77
N TRP A 322 -11.66 -3.24 23.22
CA TRP A 322 -10.33 -3.18 22.62
C TRP A 322 -10.28 -3.69 21.16
N VAL A 323 -11.25 -4.52 20.74
CA VAL A 323 -11.35 -4.98 19.36
C VAL A 323 -11.64 -3.81 18.41
N LEU A 324 -12.52 -2.87 18.83
CA LEU A 324 -12.77 -1.64 18.07
C LEU A 324 -11.50 -0.79 17.98
N ALA A 325 -10.75 -0.67 19.08
CA ALA A 325 -9.50 0.08 19.09
C ALA A 325 -8.48 -0.49 18.10
N LEU A 326 -8.33 -1.82 18.04
CA LEU A 326 -7.44 -2.46 17.07
C LEU A 326 -7.92 -2.27 15.63
N GLY A 327 -9.23 -2.32 15.37
CA GLY A 327 -9.79 -2.05 14.05
C GLY A 327 -9.52 -0.62 13.60
N CYS A 328 -9.87 0.37 14.44
CA CYS A 328 -9.62 1.78 14.15
C CYS A 328 -8.13 2.09 14.02
N GLY A 329 -7.29 1.55 14.91
CA GLY A 329 -5.83 1.76 14.86
C GLY A 329 -5.19 1.16 13.63
N GLY A 330 -5.65 -0.03 13.21
CA GLY A 330 -5.18 -0.65 11.97
C GLY A 330 -5.56 0.17 10.72
N VAL A 331 -6.79 0.69 10.66
CA VAL A 331 -7.20 1.59 9.57
C VAL A 331 -6.37 2.88 9.58
N LEU A 332 -6.15 3.49 10.74
CA LEU A 332 -5.35 4.71 10.90
C LEU A 332 -3.91 4.52 10.40
N GLN A 333 -3.30 3.37 10.69
CA GLN A 333 -1.94 3.04 10.23
C GLN A 333 -1.88 2.53 8.78
N SER A 334 -3.02 2.47 8.11
CA SER A 334 -3.12 2.05 6.71
C SER A 334 -3.33 3.24 5.76
N HIS A 335 -4.38 4.05 6.01
CA HIS A 335 -4.83 5.06 5.05
C HIS A 335 -5.65 6.16 5.73
N ILE A 336 -5.23 7.41 5.54
CA ILE A 336 -5.88 8.55 6.22
C ILE A 336 -7.34 8.72 5.79
N ILE A 337 -7.63 8.65 4.49
CA ILE A 337 -9.00 8.81 3.98
C ILE A 337 -9.91 7.68 4.53
N SER A 338 -9.40 6.45 4.58
CA SER A 338 -10.13 5.32 5.18
C SER A 338 -10.37 5.50 6.68
N THR A 339 -9.50 6.26 7.37
CA THR A 339 -9.71 6.63 8.78
C THR A 339 -10.91 7.56 8.94
N VAL A 340 -11.10 8.48 8.01
CA VAL A 340 -12.31 9.33 7.96
C VAL A 340 -13.56 8.46 7.77
N PHE A 341 -13.53 7.48 6.87
CA PHE A 341 -14.64 6.52 6.71
C PHE A 341 -14.89 5.69 7.98
N ALA A 342 -13.84 5.24 8.65
CA ALA A 342 -13.97 4.52 9.91
C ALA A 342 -14.64 5.39 10.98
N ALA A 343 -14.24 6.66 11.11
CA ALA A 343 -14.84 7.61 12.05
C ALA A 343 -16.32 7.86 11.75
N PHE A 344 -16.68 8.11 10.49
CA PHE A 344 -18.09 8.25 10.08
C PHE A 344 -18.89 6.98 10.32
N THR A 345 -18.32 5.80 10.08
CA THR A 345 -18.99 4.52 10.34
C THR A 345 -19.27 4.33 11.81
N VAL A 346 -18.31 4.64 12.68
CA VAL A 346 -18.47 4.58 14.14
C VAL A 346 -19.56 5.56 14.60
N ALA A 347 -19.52 6.79 14.09
CA ALA A 347 -20.51 7.82 14.42
C ALA A 347 -21.91 7.45 13.94
N ALA A 348 -22.05 6.99 12.69
CA ALA A 348 -23.33 6.56 12.12
C ALA A 348 -23.91 5.35 12.90
N ALA A 349 -23.09 4.34 13.20
CA ALA A 349 -23.55 3.18 13.96
C ALA A 349 -23.96 3.58 15.41
N ALA A 350 -23.24 4.49 16.05
CA ALA A 350 -23.59 5.01 17.37
C ALA A 350 -24.92 5.81 17.33
N ALA A 351 -25.09 6.64 16.31
CA ALA A 351 -26.33 7.41 16.12
C ALA A 351 -27.54 6.51 15.84
N LEU A 352 -27.42 5.56 14.91
CA LEU A 352 -28.49 4.62 14.54
C LEU A 352 -28.82 3.66 15.70
N CYS A 353 -27.85 3.34 16.54
CA CYS A 353 -28.00 2.54 17.75
C CYS A 353 -27.95 3.38 19.04
N HIS A 354 -28.43 4.64 19.04
CA HIS A 354 -28.27 5.58 20.14
C HIS A 354 -28.74 5.03 21.48
N ARG A 355 -29.85 4.27 21.52
CA ARG A 355 -30.39 3.64 22.74
C ARG A 355 -29.40 2.67 23.41
N GLU A 356 -28.60 1.97 22.60
CA GLU A 356 -27.54 1.09 23.11
C GLU A 356 -26.29 1.89 23.43
N PHE A 357 -25.92 2.85 22.57
CA PHE A 357 -24.73 3.69 22.72
C PHE A 357 -24.73 4.47 24.05
N VAL A 358 -25.87 5.07 24.47
CA VAL A 358 -25.95 5.88 25.70
C VAL A 358 -25.88 5.06 26.99
N LYS A 359 -25.96 3.72 26.94
CA LYS A 359 -25.78 2.86 28.11
C LYS A 359 -24.36 3.04 28.67
N LYS A 360 -24.24 3.44 29.91
CA LYS A 360 -22.96 3.81 30.56
C LYS A 360 -21.78 2.88 30.26
N GLN A 361 -21.96 1.57 30.34
CA GLN A 361 -20.89 0.60 30.09
C GLN A 361 -20.44 0.58 28.61
N ARG A 362 -21.37 0.73 27.67
CA ARG A 362 -21.12 0.76 26.25
C ARG A 362 -20.46 2.07 25.85
N PHE A 363 -20.99 3.20 26.32
CA PHE A 363 -20.40 4.52 26.11
C PHE A 363 -18.94 4.58 26.61
N LEU A 364 -18.69 4.11 27.85
CA LEU A 364 -17.32 4.01 28.35
C LEU A 364 -16.45 3.05 27.53
N GLY A 365 -17.04 2.03 26.90
CA GLY A 365 -16.35 1.16 25.96
C GLY A 365 -15.87 1.91 24.72
N PHE A 366 -16.71 2.78 24.13
CA PHE A 366 -16.33 3.64 22.99
C PHE A 366 -15.23 4.63 23.39
N VAL A 367 -15.36 5.28 24.55
CA VAL A 367 -14.33 6.21 25.06
C VAL A 367 -12.99 5.50 25.24
N LYS A 368 -12.98 4.32 25.87
CA LYS A 368 -11.76 3.51 26.04
C LYS A 368 -11.17 3.07 24.70
N ALA A 369 -12.02 2.68 23.74
CA ALA A 369 -11.55 2.29 22.43
C ALA A 369 -10.91 3.47 21.68
N GLY A 370 -11.53 4.65 21.70
CA GLY A 370 -10.98 5.86 21.12
C GLY A 370 -9.65 6.26 21.76
N LEU A 371 -9.59 6.28 23.11
CA LEU A 371 -8.36 6.61 23.84
C LEU A 371 -7.23 5.62 23.53
N LEU A 372 -7.52 4.32 23.51
CA LEU A 372 -6.51 3.32 23.16
C LEU A 372 -6.04 3.46 21.71
N THR A 373 -6.95 3.73 20.77
CA THR A 373 -6.60 4.01 19.38
C THR A 373 -5.62 5.19 19.29
N LEU A 374 -5.90 6.29 19.98
CA LEU A 374 -5.01 7.46 20.01
C LEU A 374 -3.65 7.13 20.62
N LEU A 375 -3.63 6.48 21.80
CA LEU A 375 -2.38 6.16 22.50
C LEU A 375 -1.49 5.21 21.67
N MET A 376 -2.05 4.18 21.05
CA MET A 376 -1.30 3.22 20.24
C MET A 376 -0.70 3.85 18.98
N ASN A 377 -1.28 4.94 18.50
CA ASN A 377 -0.88 5.61 17.25
C ASN A 377 -0.26 7.00 17.47
N LEU A 378 -0.01 7.39 18.71
CA LEU A 378 0.49 8.71 19.05
C LEU A 378 1.86 8.99 18.42
N TRP A 379 2.70 7.96 18.27
CA TRP A 379 3.99 8.03 17.60
C TRP A 379 3.89 8.58 16.17
N TYR A 380 2.84 8.22 15.44
CA TYR A 380 2.57 8.71 14.08
C TYR A 380 1.81 10.05 14.12
N LEU A 381 0.74 10.12 14.95
CA LEU A 381 -0.13 11.29 15.02
C LEU A 381 0.63 12.55 15.45
N ALA A 382 1.61 12.43 16.35
CA ALA A 382 2.42 13.57 16.78
C ALA A 382 3.19 14.17 15.61
N ALA A 383 3.85 13.35 14.79
CA ALA A 383 4.56 13.83 13.61
C ALA A 383 3.60 14.36 12.55
N PHE A 384 2.54 13.62 12.25
CA PHE A 384 1.51 14.04 11.29
C PHE A 384 0.92 15.42 11.63
N LEU A 385 0.47 15.61 12.86
CA LEU A 385 -0.11 16.89 13.27
C LEU A 385 0.92 18.01 13.27
N THR A 386 2.16 17.74 13.67
CA THR A 386 3.22 18.75 13.65
C THR A 386 3.44 19.29 12.25
N TYR A 387 3.66 18.41 11.28
CA TYR A 387 3.95 18.86 9.90
C TYR A 387 2.70 19.30 9.15
N TYR A 388 1.59 18.57 9.30
CA TYR A 388 0.36 18.94 8.61
C TYR A 388 -0.23 20.27 9.07
N LEU A 389 -0.13 20.60 10.37
CA LEU A 389 -0.63 21.88 10.89
C LEU A 389 0.42 23.00 10.83
N GLY A 390 1.70 22.65 11.06
CA GLY A 390 2.77 23.64 11.20
C GLY A 390 3.38 24.09 9.88
N GLU A 391 3.41 23.25 8.86
CA GLU A 391 4.05 23.55 7.58
C GLU A 391 3.00 23.94 6.51
N ASP A 392 3.38 24.83 5.60
CA ASP A 392 2.52 25.21 4.47
C ASP A 392 2.74 24.26 3.28
N LEU A 393 2.12 23.09 3.37
CA LEU A 393 2.27 22.00 2.40
C LEU A 393 1.42 22.22 1.14
N ALA A 394 1.93 21.81 0.00
CA ALA A 394 1.25 21.91 -1.30
C ALA A 394 -0.13 21.23 -1.31
N ILE A 395 -0.31 20.12 -0.56
CA ILE A 395 -1.61 19.46 -0.43
C ILE A 395 -2.72 20.38 0.12
N LYS A 396 -2.39 21.40 0.91
CA LYS A 396 -3.37 22.36 1.43
C LYS A 396 -3.89 23.32 0.35
N HIS A 397 -3.13 23.49 -0.72
CA HIS A 397 -3.43 24.36 -1.87
C HIS A 397 -4.03 23.59 -3.05
N THR A 398 -4.27 22.27 -2.89
CA THR A 398 -4.94 21.46 -3.92
C THR A 398 -6.30 22.08 -4.26
N PRO A 399 -6.62 22.27 -5.55
CA PRO A 399 -7.90 22.83 -5.98
C PRO A 399 -9.09 22.09 -5.39
N GLU A 400 -10.21 22.78 -5.25
CA GLU A 400 -11.46 22.15 -4.83
C GLU A 400 -11.86 21.07 -5.82
N ASN A 401 -12.21 19.87 -5.32
CA ASN A 401 -12.78 18.83 -6.15
C ASN A 401 -14.24 19.19 -6.45
N THR A 402 -14.46 19.96 -7.50
CA THR A 402 -15.78 20.38 -7.97
C THR A 402 -16.48 19.28 -8.77
N GLU A 403 -15.77 18.25 -9.13
CA GLU A 403 -16.22 17.18 -10.04
C GLU A 403 -16.34 15.81 -9.35
N PHE A 404 -16.51 15.80 -8.03
CA PHE A 404 -16.64 14.57 -7.26
C PHE A 404 -17.65 13.59 -7.85
N TYR A 405 -18.79 14.09 -8.36
CA TYR A 405 -19.85 13.31 -8.98
C TYR A 405 -19.41 12.58 -10.27
N GLN A 406 -18.43 13.10 -11.00
CA GLN A 406 -17.94 12.48 -12.24
C GLN A 406 -17.26 11.14 -11.98
N ASN A 407 -16.76 10.94 -10.78
CA ASN A 407 -16.17 9.70 -10.32
C ASN A 407 -17.20 8.76 -9.67
N ALA A 408 -18.49 9.00 -9.84
CA ALA A 408 -19.54 8.13 -9.33
C ALA A 408 -19.76 6.92 -10.24
N VAL A 409 -20.13 5.79 -9.63
CA VAL A 409 -20.25 4.50 -10.31
C VAL A 409 -21.61 4.37 -11.00
N PHE A 410 -21.63 4.00 -12.26
CA PHE A 410 -22.89 3.65 -12.92
C PHE A 410 -23.48 2.37 -12.32
N PRO A 411 -24.80 2.30 -12.06
CA PRO A 411 -25.42 1.08 -11.56
C PRO A 411 -25.16 -0.15 -12.44
N THR A 412 -25.13 0.02 -13.76
CA THR A 412 -24.81 -1.05 -14.71
C THR A 412 -23.40 -1.59 -14.52
N GLU A 413 -22.45 -0.74 -14.17
CA GLU A 413 -21.06 -1.13 -13.89
C GLU A 413 -20.95 -1.77 -12.50
N LEU A 414 -21.59 -1.19 -11.49
CA LEU A 414 -21.60 -1.70 -10.13
C LEU A 414 -22.04 -3.17 -10.06
N PHE A 415 -23.02 -3.55 -10.90
CA PHE A 415 -23.59 -4.90 -10.96
C PHE A 415 -23.08 -5.73 -12.15
N ASN A 416 -22.15 -5.23 -12.94
CA ASN A 416 -21.52 -5.99 -14.01
C ASN A 416 -20.52 -7.00 -13.44
N VAL A 417 -21.02 -8.13 -12.94
CA VAL A 417 -20.24 -9.16 -12.24
C VAL A 417 -19.23 -9.89 -13.13
N PHE A 418 -19.34 -9.76 -14.44
CA PHE A 418 -18.44 -10.36 -15.44
C PHE A 418 -17.55 -9.34 -16.14
N ASN A 419 -17.56 -8.08 -15.66
CA ASN A 419 -16.70 -7.06 -16.24
C ASN A 419 -15.24 -7.36 -15.94
N THR A 420 -14.47 -7.59 -16.99
CA THR A 420 -13.01 -7.77 -16.96
C THR A 420 -12.28 -6.53 -17.48
N GLY A 421 -12.99 -5.45 -17.80
CA GLY A 421 -12.37 -4.21 -18.28
C GLY A 421 -11.45 -3.56 -17.27
N PHE A 422 -10.37 -2.96 -17.75
CA PHE A 422 -9.26 -2.42 -16.95
C PHE A 422 -9.09 -0.91 -17.08
N GLY A 423 -10.02 -0.20 -17.67
CA GLY A 423 -9.91 1.23 -17.79
C GLY A 423 -10.52 2.00 -16.59
N HIS A 424 -10.39 3.32 -16.56
CA HIS A 424 -11.14 4.15 -15.63
C HIS A 424 -12.60 4.18 -16.05
N SER A 425 -13.50 3.86 -15.11
CA SER A 425 -14.88 4.26 -15.28
C SER A 425 -14.89 5.77 -15.22
N GLN A 426 -15.12 6.41 -16.31
CA GLN A 426 -14.99 7.81 -16.30
C GLN A 426 -16.15 8.54 -16.79
N LEU A 427 -16.28 9.67 -16.25
CA LEU A 427 -16.86 10.86 -16.81
C LEU A 427 -18.15 10.56 -17.62
N LEU A 428 -19.22 11.13 -17.20
CA LEU A 428 -20.51 11.09 -17.88
C LEU A 428 -20.42 11.34 -19.39
N ASP A 429 -19.38 12.03 -19.86
CA ASP A 429 -19.09 12.32 -21.25
C ASP A 429 -18.37 11.18 -22.02
N GLN A 430 -17.67 10.28 -21.33
CA GLN A 430 -17.00 9.14 -21.95
C GLN A 430 -17.82 7.83 -21.93
N GLY A 431 -18.95 7.83 -21.25
CA GLY A 431 -19.85 6.69 -21.16
C GLY A 431 -19.29 5.52 -20.35
N LEU A 432 -19.76 4.30 -20.70
CA LEU A 432 -19.39 3.06 -20.00
C LEU A 432 -18.01 2.49 -20.42
N GLN A 433 -17.27 3.17 -21.24
CA GLN A 433 -15.90 2.76 -21.66
C GLN A 433 -14.89 3.06 -20.55
N GLY A 434 -15.11 2.45 -19.43
CA GLY A 434 -14.22 2.61 -18.30
C GLY A 434 -13.01 1.68 -18.35
N ASN A 435 -11.88 2.15 -17.86
CA ASN A 435 -10.64 1.43 -17.80
C ASN A 435 -10.43 0.63 -16.51
N MET A 436 -11.28 0.79 -15.50
CA MET A 436 -11.17 0.12 -14.22
C MET A 436 -12.52 -0.45 -13.78
N SER A 437 -12.56 -1.74 -13.45
CA SER A 437 -13.80 -2.36 -12.99
C SER A 437 -14.19 -1.82 -11.59
N LEU A 438 -15.31 -1.11 -11.52
CA LEU A 438 -15.95 -0.66 -10.26
C LEU A 438 -17.05 -1.61 -9.79
N SER A 439 -16.99 -2.86 -10.21
CA SER A 439 -17.97 -3.90 -9.87
C SER A 439 -17.78 -4.42 -8.45
N LEU A 440 -18.88 -4.72 -7.79
CA LEU A 440 -18.91 -5.49 -6.53
C LEU A 440 -18.39 -6.92 -6.72
N GLY A 441 -18.49 -7.46 -7.93
CA GLY A 441 -18.27 -8.86 -8.23
C GLY A 441 -19.44 -9.77 -7.79
N VAL A 442 -19.43 -10.99 -8.31
CA VAL A 442 -20.57 -11.92 -8.15
C VAL A 442 -20.88 -12.25 -6.69
N GLY A 443 -19.86 -12.42 -5.86
CA GLY A 443 -20.03 -12.81 -4.46
C GLY A 443 -20.70 -11.72 -3.62
N VAL A 444 -20.24 -10.48 -3.73
CA VAL A 444 -20.79 -9.35 -2.96
C VAL A 444 -22.16 -8.94 -3.50
N THR A 445 -22.35 -8.98 -4.82
CA THR A 445 -23.68 -8.75 -5.45
C THR A 445 -24.69 -9.80 -4.96
N GLY A 446 -24.31 -11.07 -4.94
CA GLY A 446 -25.14 -12.13 -4.38
C GLY A 446 -25.47 -11.91 -2.90
N ALA A 447 -24.50 -11.45 -2.10
CA ALA A 447 -24.71 -11.11 -0.70
C ALA A 447 -25.68 -9.92 -0.53
N LEU A 448 -25.58 -8.89 -1.38
CA LEU A 448 -26.50 -7.75 -1.39
C LEU A 448 -27.93 -8.20 -1.69
N VAL A 449 -28.12 -8.95 -2.79
CA VAL A 449 -29.44 -9.47 -3.18
C VAL A 449 -30.03 -10.35 -2.08
N PHE A 450 -29.22 -11.26 -1.53
CA PHE A 450 -29.67 -12.13 -0.44
C PHE A 450 -30.08 -11.33 0.81
N CYS A 451 -29.30 -10.35 1.25
CA CYS A 451 -29.65 -9.49 2.36
C CYS A 451 -30.92 -8.67 2.05
N GLY A 452 -31.05 -8.11 0.84
CA GLY A 452 -32.24 -7.38 0.39
C GLY A 452 -33.51 -8.25 0.49
N VAL A 453 -33.46 -9.44 -0.10
CA VAL A 453 -34.61 -10.39 -0.03
C VAL A 453 -34.94 -10.77 1.41
N HIS A 454 -33.89 -11.07 2.23
CA HIS A 454 -34.10 -11.48 3.62
C HIS A 454 -34.75 -10.38 4.47
N PHE A 455 -34.31 -9.13 4.38
CA PHE A 455 -34.82 -8.04 5.22
C PHE A 455 -36.09 -7.38 4.69
N LEU A 456 -36.34 -7.45 3.37
CA LEU A 456 -37.57 -6.89 2.76
C LEU A 456 -38.74 -7.87 2.78
N LEU A 457 -38.47 -9.18 2.54
CA LEU A 457 -39.50 -10.20 2.36
C LEU A 457 -39.51 -11.25 3.48
N GLY A 458 -38.47 -11.34 4.28
CA GLY A 458 -38.33 -12.32 5.36
C GLY A 458 -39.13 -11.95 6.62
N LYS A 459 -39.39 -12.96 7.46
CA LYS A 459 -39.96 -12.72 8.79
C LYS A 459 -38.90 -12.10 9.68
N LYS A 460 -39.23 -10.99 10.37
CA LYS A 460 -38.34 -10.31 11.31
C LYS A 460 -38.15 -11.16 12.57
N GLU A 461 -36.92 -11.58 12.83
CA GLU A 461 -36.54 -12.15 14.13
C GLU A 461 -36.11 -11.03 15.08
N GLU A 462 -36.51 -11.12 16.36
CA GLU A 462 -36.16 -10.09 17.36
C GLU A 462 -34.79 -10.28 18.02
N ASP A 463 -33.85 -10.98 17.35
CA ASP A 463 -32.49 -11.19 17.86
C ASP A 463 -31.61 -9.94 17.63
N GLY A 464 -30.86 -9.53 18.66
CA GLY A 464 -29.95 -8.39 18.57
C GLY A 464 -28.86 -8.53 17.50
N ARG A 465 -28.44 -9.76 17.13
CA ARG A 465 -27.54 -10.01 16.03
C ARG A 465 -28.20 -9.76 14.68
N GLU A 466 -29.43 -10.19 14.52
CA GLU A 466 -30.22 -9.96 13.30
C GLU A 466 -30.41 -8.46 13.05
N ARG A 467 -30.76 -7.72 14.09
CA ARG A 467 -30.86 -6.25 14.02
C ARG A 467 -29.52 -5.62 13.59
N PHE A 468 -28.40 -6.15 14.07
CA PHE A 468 -27.08 -5.65 13.68
C PHE A 468 -26.71 -6.02 12.24
N TYR A 469 -27.09 -7.21 11.75
CA TYR A 469 -26.95 -7.58 10.33
C TYR A 469 -27.81 -6.66 9.44
N GLY A 470 -29.03 -6.35 9.87
CA GLY A 470 -29.89 -5.39 9.18
C GLY A 470 -29.31 -3.99 9.13
N LEU A 471 -28.69 -3.54 10.25
CA LEU A 471 -27.96 -2.27 10.30
C LEU A 471 -26.81 -2.26 9.29
N MET A 472 -25.95 -3.30 9.26
CA MET A 472 -24.85 -3.40 8.31
C MET A 472 -25.34 -3.43 6.87
N ALA A 473 -26.39 -4.21 6.56
CA ALA A 473 -26.96 -4.27 5.22
C ALA A 473 -27.56 -2.93 4.79
N GLY A 474 -28.25 -2.23 5.69
CA GLY A 474 -28.81 -0.90 5.44
C GLY A 474 -27.72 0.16 5.22
N MET A 475 -26.68 0.17 6.07
CA MET A 475 -25.54 1.07 5.89
C MET A 475 -24.79 0.78 4.59
N ALA A 476 -24.58 -0.50 4.24
CA ALA A 476 -23.97 -0.88 2.97
C ALA A 476 -24.82 -0.42 1.78
N GLY A 477 -26.14 -0.59 1.83
CA GLY A 477 -27.04 -0.08 0.80
C GLY A 477 -26.95 1.43 0.63
N ALA A 478 -26.90 2.19 1.72
CA ALA A 478 -26.69 3.63 1.69
C ALA A 478 -25.32 4.02 1.08
N LEU A 479 -24.24 3.32 1.44
CA LEU A 479 -22.92 3.54 0.87
C LEU A 479 -22.86 3.22 -0.63
N LEU A 480 -23.53 2.15 -1.08
CA LEU A 480 -23.65 1.81 -2.49
C LEU A 480 -24.46 2.85 -3.27
N PHE A 481 -25.55 3.37 -2.68
CA PHE A 481 -26.30 4.47 -3.27
C PHE A 481 -25.45 5.73 -3.37
N MET A 482 -24.71 6.09 -2.31
CA MET A 482 -23.79 7.22 -2.31
C MET A 482 -22.60 7.04 -3.28
N SER A 483 -22.19 5.79 -3.59
CA SER A 483 -21.16 5.55 -4.59
C SER A 483 -21.65 5.73 -6.02
N SER A 484 -22.94 5.64 -6.24
CA SER A 484 -23.54 5.60 -7.58
C SER A 484 -23.87 6.98 -8.15
N THR A 485 -24.03 7.05 -9.48
CA THR A 485 -24.51 8.22 -10.21
C THR A 485 -25.95 8.61 -9.86
N LEU A 486 -26.68 7.73 -9.16
CA LEU A 486 -28.06 8.01 -8.70
C LEU A 486 -28.08 8.93 -7.48
N PHE A 487 -26.96 9.05 -6.75
CA PHE A 487 -26.90 9.95 -5.61
C PHE A 487 -26.65 11.40 -6.07
N PRO A 488 -27.41 12.39 -5.57
CA PRO A 488 -27.42 13.75 -6.11
C PRO A 488 -26.22 14.59 -5.65
N TRP A 489 -24.98 14.10 -5.87
CA TRP A 489 -23.77 14.81 -5.51
C TRP A 489 -23.69 16.20 -6.14
N GLN A 490 -24.12 16.35 -7.39
CA GLN A 490 -24.14 17.64 -8.10
C GLN A 490 -24.94 18.71 -7.36
N ILE A 491 -26.04 18.31 -6.69
CA ILE A 491 -26.90 19.25 -5.95
C ILE A 491 -26.34 19.52 -4.57
N LEU A 492 -25.73 18.51 -3.94
CA LEU A 492 -25.24 18.58 -2.56
C LEU A 492 -23.84 19.16 -2.45
N GLN A 493 -23.02 19.00 -3.48
CA GLN A 493 -21.64 19.50 -3.52
C GLN A 493 -21.64 21.02 -3.74
N ARG A 494 -21.91 21.77 -2.66
CA ARG A 494 -21.85 23.22 -2.61
C ARG A 494 -20.71 23.64 -1.67
N PRO A 495 -20.19 24.89 -1.81
CA PRO A 495 -19.22 25.40 -0.84
C PRO A 495 -19.68 25.17 0.60
N GLY A 496 -18.77 24.63 1.43
CA GLY A 496 -19.07 24.33 2.82
C GLY A 496 -18.70 22.89 3.24
N PRO A 497 -19.31 22.34 4.33
CA PRO A 497 -18.92 21.06 4.90
C PRO A 497 -19.01 19.88 3.93
N VAL A 498 -20.00 19.86 3.02
CA VAL A 498 -20.15 18.79 2.03
C VAL A 498 -19.02 18.83 1.01
N ASN A 499 -18.63 20.02 0.56
CA ASN A 499 -17.49 20.15 -0.35
C ASN A 499 -16.17 19.74 0.32
N ALA A 500 -15.95 20.12 1.58
CA ALA A 500 -14.81 19.68 2.36
C ALA A 500 -14.78 18.14 2.52
N PHE A 501 -15.93 17.52 2.72
CA PHE A 501 -16.07 16.05 2.73
C PHE A 501 -15.71 15.46 1.36
N CYS A 502 -16.26 15.99 0.26
CA CYS A 502 -15.96 15.53 -1.10
C CYS A 502 -14.49 15.68 -1.45
N LYS A 503 -13.86 16.81 -1.08
CA LYS A 503 -12.42 17.04 -1.23
C LYS A 503 -11.61 15.97 -0.47
N THR A 504 -11.99 15.66 0.76
CA THR A 504 -11.31 14.66 1.58
C THR A 504 -11.47 13.24 1.04
N VAL A 505 -12.68 12.86 0.62
CA VAL A 505 -13.01 11.53 0.12
C VAL A 505 -12.46 11.31 -1.29
N GLN A 506 -12.37 12.37 -2.08
CA GLN A 506 -11.88 12.45 -3.46
C GLN A 506 -12.76 11.71 -4.49
N MET A 507 -13.24 10.49 -4.19
CA MET A 507 -13.93 9.64 -5.18
C MET A 507 -15.05 8.82 -4.54
N PRO A 508 -16.30 8.85 -5.08
CA PRO A 508 -17.45 8.12 -4.53
C PRO A 508 -17.25 6.58 -4.50
N TRP A 509 -16.53 6.01 -5.45
CA TRP A 509 -16.32 4.56 -5.48
C TRP A 509 -15.60 3.99 -4.24
N ARG A 510 -14.92 4.81 -3.44
CA ARG A 510 -14.27 4.38 -2.19
C ARG A 510 -15.25 3.85 -1.15
N PHE A 511 -16.53 4.22 -1.25
CA PHE A 511 -17.57 3.65 -0.40
C PHE A 511 -17.73 2.14 -0.58
N LEU A 512 -17.37 1.59 -1.74
CA LEU A 512 -17.40 0.15 -2.02
C LEU A 512 -16.48 -0.64 -1.06
N SER A 513 -15.36 -0.05 -0.66
CA SER A 513 -14.37 -0.66 0.24
C SER A 513 -14.98 -1.00 1.61
N LEU A 514 -15.94 -0.21 2.07
CA LEU A 514 -16.61 -0.40 3.34
C LEU A 514 -17.93 -1.18 3.20
N ALA A 515 -18.68 -0.98 2.12
CA ALA A 515 -19.93 -1.70 1.86
C ALA A 515 -19.70 -3.21 1.71
N SER A 516 -18.62 -3.61 1.03
CA SER A 516 -18.33 -5.03 0.74
C SER A 516 -18.19 -5.90 1.99
N PRO A 517 -17.37 -5.59 3.01
CA PRO A 517 -17.28 -6.41 4.21
C PRO A 517 -18.57 -6.43 5.03
N MET A 518 -19.35 -5.33 5.04
CA MET A 518 -20.65 -5.28 5.72
C MET A 518 -21.61 -6.31 5.14
N LEU A 519 -21.73 -6.36 3.81
CA LEU A 519 -22.58 -7.32 3.12
C LEU A 519 -22.13 -8.76 3.30
N CYS A 520 -20.82 -9.02 3.16
CA CYS A 520 -20.29 -10.36 3.32
C CYS A 520 -20.51 -10.91 4.73
N MET A 521 -20.32 -10.09 5.77
CA MET A 521 -20.51 -10.50 7.17
C MET A 521 -21.99 -10.70 7.48
N ALA A 522 -22.88 -9.81 7.01
CA ALA A 522 -24.31 -9.92 7.22
C ALA A 522 -24.88 -11.17 6.53
N ALA A 523 -24.63 -11.35 5.24
CA ALA A 523 -25.09 -12.51 4.48
C ALA A 523 -24.61 -13.83 5.07
N ALA A 524 -23.32 -13.93 5.39
CA ALA A 524 -22.75 -15.14 5.98
C ALA A 524 -23.34 -15.44 7.38
N GLY A 525 -23.59 -14.40 8.18
CA GLY A 525 -24.21 -14.53 9.49
C GLY A 525 -25.65 -15.06 9.43
N ILE A 526 -26.44 -14.57 8.49
CA ILE A 526 -27.84 -15.00 8.25
C ILE A 526 -27.84 -16.44 7.69
N LEU A 527 -27.02 -16.73 6.67
CA LEU A 527 -26.91 -18.06 6.06
C LEU A 527 -26.46 -19.15 7.05
N ALA A 528 -25.71 -18.80 8.06
CA ALA A 528 -25.27 -19.73 9.08
C ALA A 528 -26.42 -20.29 9.93
N ARG A 529 -27.61 -19.70 9.89
CA ARG A 529 -28.82 -20.14 10.61
C ARG A 529 -29.65 -21.11 9.79
N ARG A 530 -29.35 -21.32 8.50
CA ARG A 530 -30.05 -22.24 7.61
C ARG A 530 -29.72 -23.71 7.92
N SER A 531 -30.48 -24.62 7.35
CA SER A 531 -30.25 -26.06 7.50
C SER A 531 -28.85 -26.49 7.05
N ARG A 532 -28.39 -27.66 7.50
CA ARG A 532 -27.05 -28.18 7.12
C ARG A 532 -26.93 -28.39 5.61
N GLN A 533 -28.01 -28.87 4.97
CA GLN A 533 -28.02 -29.10 3.53
C GLN A 533 -27.94 -27.79 2.74
N GLU A 534 -28.74 -26.77 3.08
CA GLU A 534 -28.69 -25.46 2.46
C GLU A 534 -27.32 -24.82 2.62
N ARG A 535 -26.71 -24.90 3.82
CA ARG A 535 -25.36 -24.38 4.08
C ARG A 535 -24.31 -25.06 3.21
N SER A 536 -24.39 -26.38 3.03
CA SER A 536 -23.44 -27.13 2.20
C SER A 536 -23.54 -26.73 0.73
N LEU A 537 -24.78 -26.68 0.20
CA LEU A 537 -25.03 -26.25 -1.19
C LEU A 537 -24.56 -24.82 -1.44
N THR A 538 -24.89 -23.90 -0.52
CA THR A 538 -24.46 -22.50 -0.61
C THR A 538 -22.93 -22.37 -0.57
N ALA A 539 -22.25 -23.11 0.32
CA ALA A 539 -20.79 -23.06 0.41
C ALA A 539 -20.13 -23.56 -0.87
N CYS A 540 -20.59 -24.67 -1.43
CA CYS A 540 -20.05 -25.21 -2.69
C CYS A 540 -20.31 -24.23 -3.85
N GLY A 541 -21.53 -23.71 -3.95
CA GLY A 541 -21.89 -22.76 -4.99
C GLY A 541 -21.10 -21.46 -4.92
N VAL A 542 -21.01 -20.85 -3.73
CA VAL A 542 -20.26 -19.61 -3.52
C VAL A 542 -18.77 -19.84 -3.78
N LEU A 543 -18.18 -20.91 -3.26
CA LEU A 543 -16.77 -21.21 -3.49
C LEU A 543 -16.48 -21.39 -4.98
N GLY A 544 -17.29 -22.20 -5.68
CA GLY A 544 -17.13 -22.45 -7.12
C GLY A 544 -17.27 -21.19 -7.95
N VAL A 545 -18.37 -20.44 -7.76
CA VAL A 545 -18.66 -19.25 -8.56
C VAL A 545 -17.69 -18.11 -8.28
N CYS A 546 -17.36 -17.82 -7.00
CA CYS A 546 -16.40 -16.78 -6.67
C CYS A 546 -14.99 -17.12 -7.15
N SER A 547 -14.57 -18.40 -7.06
CA SER A 547 -13.28 -18.84 -7.55
C SER A 547 -13.19 -18.71 -9.06
N LEU A 548 -14.20 -19.15 -9.79
CA LEU A 548 -14.25 -19.03 -11.26
C LEU A 548 -14.22 -17.56 -11.69
N ALA A 549 -15.05 -16.73 -11.08
CA ALA A 549 -15.10 -15.29 -11.40
C ALA A 549 -13.74 -14.61 -11.12
N PHE A 550 -13.09 -14.98 -10.02
CA PHE A 550 -11.77 -14.43 -9.68
C PHE A 550 -10.67 -14.89 -10.65
N ILE A 551 -10.69 -16.16 -11.07
CA ILE A 551 -9.75 -16.68 -12.08
C ILE A 551 -9.95 -15.96 -13.42
N LEU A 552 -11.19 -15.79 -13.85
CA LEU A 552 -11.49 -15.07 -15.10
C LEU A 552 -11.00 -13.62 -15.02
N TRP A 553 -11.28 -12.94 -13.93
CA TRP A 553 -10.78 -11.58 -13.70
C TRP A 553 -9.24 -11.52 -13.68
N GLY A 554 -8.60 -12.40 -12.92
CA GLY A 554 -7.15 -12.42 -12.79
C GLY A 554 -6.45 -12.79 -14.10
N THR A 555 -7.03 -13.69 -14.89
CA THR A 555 -6.50 -14.02 -16.23
C THR A 555 -6.58 -12.82 -17.15
N ALA A 556 -7.71 -12.14 -17.21
CA ALA A 556 -7.86 -10.93 -18.02
C ALA A 556 -6.86 -9.85 -17.54
N TYR A 557 -6.75 -9.62 -16.23
CA TYR A 557 -5.78 -8.68 -15.66
C TYR A 557 -4.34 -8.98 -16.10
N THR A 558 -3.91 -10.25 -16.09
CA THR A 558 -2.54 -10.63 -16.41
C THR A 558 -2.24 -10.68 -17.91
N THR A 559 -3.27 -10.81 -18.76
CA THR A 559 -3.11 -10.85 -20.22
C THR A 559 -3.21 -9.48 -20.88
N GLU A 560 -3.97 -8.55 -20.29
CA GLU A 560 -4.24 -7.24 -20.89
C GLU A 560 -3.26 -6.15 -20.42
N LEU A 561 -2.62 -6.33 -19.25
CA LEU A 561 -1.72 -5.32 -18.71
C LEU A 561 -0.26 -5.57 -19.07
N ALA A 562 0.36 -4.57 -19.70
CA ALA A 562 1.80 -4.58 -19.92
C ALA A 562 2.54 -4.54 -18.56
N PRO A 563 3.57 -5.36 -18.35
CA PRO A 563 4.33 -5.35 -17.11
C PRO A 563 5.19 -4.08 -16.98
N VAL A 564 5.11 -3.41 -15.85
CA VAL A 564 5.92 -2.22 -15.51
C VAL A 564 7.17 -2.61 -14.74
N LEU A 565 7.04 -3.59 -13.83
CA LEU A 565 8.15 -4.07 -13.02
C LEU A 565 8.38 -5.55 -13.25
N ARG A 566 9.64 -5.94 -13.39
CA ARG A 566 10.09 -7.31 -13.61
C ARG A 566 11.12 -7.72 -12.55
N PRO A 567 11.35 -9.02 -12.34
CA PRO A 567 12.45 -9.47 -11.50
C PRO A 567 13.76 -8.83 -11.95
N GLY A 568 14.55 -8.36 -10.97
CA GLY A 568 15.84 -7.72 -11.23
C GLY A 568 15.79 -6.21 -11.53
N MET A 569 14.62 -5.61 -11.76
CA MET A 569 14.54 -4.16 -11.92
C MET A 569 14.76 -3.43 -10.59
N ALA A 570 15.58 -2.40 -10.62
CA ALA A 570 15.71 -1.45 -9.53
C ALA A 570 14.53 -0.47 -9.51
N VAL A 571 14.19 0.02 -8.34
CA VAL A 571 13.24 1.13 -8.16
C VAL A 571 14.07 2.38 -7.95
N ASP A 572 14.05 3.28 -8.91
CA ASP A 572 14.76 4.55 -8.81
C ASP A 572 14.01 5.51 -7.92
N THR A 573 14.47 5.66 -6.69
CA THR A 573 13.95 6.62 -5.73
C THR A 573 14.63 7.98 -5.83
N TYR A 574 15.76 8.07 -6.54
CA TYR A 574 16.59 9.26 -6.58
C TYR A 574 15.95 10.36 -7.42
N ALA A 575 15.41 10.03 -8.58
CA ALA A 575 14.78 11.00 -9.48
C ALA A 575 13.35 11.38 -9.09
N SER A 576 12.74 10.73 -8.09
CA SER A 576 11.33 10.92 -7.78
C SER A 576 11.03 11.04 -6.29
N ALA A 577 10.06 11.90 -5.97
CA ALA A 577 9.46 11.99 -4.65
C ALA A 577 8.15 11.19 -4.52
N GLY A 578 7.73 10.51 -5.56
CA GLY A 578 6.41 9.98 -5.68
C GLY A 578 5.56 10.77 -6.68
N TYR A 579 4.32 10.36 -6.86
CA TYR A 579 3.46 10.78 -7.96
C TYR A 579 3.07 12.25 -7.92
N ASP A 580 2.90 12.83 -6.71
CA ASP A 580 2.35 14.18 -6.54
C ASP A 580 3.21 15.02 -5.60
N ASN A 581 3.25 16.29 -5.88
CA ASN A 581 3.96 17.32 -5.12
C ASN A 581 3.34 17.61 -3.73
N GLU A 582 2.50 16.72 -3.24
CA GLU A 582 1.59 16.94 -2.12
C GLU A 582 2.29 17.37 -0.82
N TYR A 583 3.49 16.85 -0.56
CA TYR A 583 4.18 17.06 0.71
C TYR A 583 5.41 17.99 0.62
N TYR A 584 5.57 18.69 -0.51
CA TYR A 584 6.50 19.81 -0.57
C TYR A 584 5.91 21.02 0.17
N LEU A 585 6.77 21.92 0.62
CA LEU A 585 6.34 23.25 1.00
C LEU A 585 5.78 23.98 -0.21
N TRP A 586 4.74 24.78 -0.01
CA TRP A 586 4.08 25.49 -1.10
C TRP A 586 5.04 26.45 -1.79
N GLY A 587 5.17 26.34 -3.10
CA GLY A 587 6.10 27.16 -3.88
C GLY A 587 7.44 26.49 -4.20
N THR A 588 7.73 25.29 -3.65
CA THR A 588 8.96 24.56 -4.02
C THR A 588 9.03 24.28 -5.52
N ASN A 589 10.10 24.73 -6.15
CA ASN A 589 10.42 24.41 -7.54
C ASN A 589 11.26 23.11 -7.58
N ARG A 590 10.67 22.03 -8.05
CA ARG A 590 11.31 20.69 -8.15
C ARG A 590 12.44 20.65 -9.17
N ASP A 591 12.30 21.37 -10.28
CA ASP A 591 13.25 21.28 -11.39
C ASP A 591 14.64 21.79 -10.98
N SER A 592 14.71 22.57 -9.91
CA SER A 592 15.97 23.03 -9.34
C SER A 592 16.59 22.06 -8.33
N LEU A 593 15.91 20.97 -7.96
CA LEU A 593 16.38 19.95 -6.99
C LEU A 593 17.08 18.76 -7.68
N THR A 594 17.68 18.97 -8.84
CA THR A 594 18.24 17.87 -9.65
C THR A 594 19.69 17.52 -9.37
N VAL A 595 20.41 18.43 -8.69
CA VAL A 595 21.83 18.27 -8.35
C VAL A 595 22.09 18.75 -6.94
N ASP A 596 23.05 18.14 -6.24
CA ASP A 596 23.51 18.63 -4.93
C ASP A 596 24.08 20.04 -5.08
N ARG A 597 23.36 21.02 -4.52
CA ARG A 597 23.75 22.43 -4.56
C ARG A 597 23.99 22.94 -3.16
N TYR A 598 25.22 23.42 -2.94
CA TYR A 598 25.62 24.17 -1.75
C TYR A 598 25.81 25.64 -2.11
N VAL A 599 25.23 26.53 -1.33
CA VAL A 599 25.34 27.97 -1.55
C VAL A 599 25.77 28.62 -0.23
N THR A 600 26.79 29.43 -0.29
CA THR A 600 27.22 30.23 0.86
C THR A 600 26.88 31.69 0.64
N GLY A 601 26.56 32.40 1.71
CA GLY A 601 26.31 33.84 1.71
C GLY A 601 27.16 34.55 2.71
N GLY A 602 27.54 35.79 2.39
CA GLY A 602 28.53 36.57 3.11
C GLY A 602 29.96 36.30 2.62
N GLY A 603 30.90 36.13 3.54
CA GLY A 603 32.31 35.85 3.23
C GLY A 603 32.68 34.35 3.31
N ALA A 604 31.76 33.51 3.79
CA ALA A 604 32.04 32.10 4.00
C ALA A 604 32.25 31.34 2.69
N GLU A 605 33.26 30.49 2.65
CA GLU A 605 33.55 29.62 1.52
C GLU A 605 33.52 28.15 1.93
N LEU A 606 32.88 27.29 1.13
CA LEU A 606 32.84 25.84 1.35
C LEU A 606 34.12 25.19 0.80
N THR A 607 34.88 24.55 1.66
CA THR A 607 36.13 23.88 1.30
C THR A 607 35.97 22.34 1.19
N GLY A 608 34.97 21.78 1.83
CA GLY A 608 34.68 20.36 1.75
C GLY A 608 33.33 20.01 2.36
N TYR A 609 32.75 18.89 1.93
CA TYR A 609 31.53 18.37 2.51
C TYR A 609 31.47 16.85 2.47
N TYR A 610 30.68 16.30 3.38
CA TYR A 610 30.31 14.90 3.41
C TYR A 610 28.80 14.79 3.65
N LYS A 611 28.08 14.03 2.82
CA LYS A 611 26.64 13.83 2.92
C LYS A 611 26.29 12.34 3.00
N GLN A 612 25.53 11.97 4.01
CA GLN A 612 24.97 10.63 4.17
C GLN A 612 23.50 10.72 4.60
N GLY A 613 22.61 10.54 3.64
CA GLY A 613 21.19 10.73 3.87
C GLY A 613 20.88 12.17 4.32
N THR A 614 20.30 12.32 5.52
CA THR A 614 19.99 13.63 6.11
C THR A 614 21.09 14.18 7.03
N ARG A 615 22.23 13.54 7.09
CA ARG A 615 23.42 14.02 7.81
C ARG A 615 24.39 14.65 6.82
N ILE A 616 24.76 15.90 7.10
CA ILE A 616 25.77 16.64 6.33
C ILE A 616 26.83 17.16 7.28
N GLU A 617 28.08 17.02 6.88
CA GLU A 617 29.25 17.62 7.53
C GLU A 617 29.90 18.57 6.53
N LEU A 618 30.14 19.82 6.93
CA LEU A 618 30.72 20.87 6.12
C LEU A 618 32.05 21.31 6.71
N GLN A 619 32.98 21.63 5.82
CA GLN A 619 34.20 22.36 6.13
C GLN A 619 34.15 23.71 5.43
N LEU A 620 34.30 24.77 6.18
CA LEU A 620 34.17 26.15 5.74
C LEU A 620 35.44 26.95 6.08
N CYS A 621 35.71 27.99 5.35
CA CYS A 621 36.68 29.01 5.70
C CYS A 621 36.12 30.41 5.52
N ASN A 622 36.80 31.41 6.03
CA ASN A 622 36.41 32.82 5.94
C ASN A 622 35.05 33.15 6.55
N VAL A 623 34.64 32.39 7.59
CA VAL A 623 33.31 32.56 8.20
C VAL A 623 33.24 33.79 9.08
N GLY A 624 32.45 34.76 8.67
CA GLY A 624 32.15 35.99 9.38
C GLY A 624 30.79 35.98 10.12
N PRO A 625 30.52 37.02 10.90
CA PRO A 625 29.25 37.16 11.60
C PRO A 625 28.08 37.39 10.62
N GLY A 626 27.02 36.58 10.73
CA GLY A 626 25.83 36.67 9.87
C GLY A 626 25.91 35.90 8.57
N ASP A 627 27.03 35.22 8.31
CA ASP A 627 27.14 34.33 7.15
C ASP A 627 26.19 33.12 7.27
N TRP A 628 25.92 32.48 6.16
CA TRP A 628 25.06 31.32 6.10
C TRP A 628 25.50 30.32 5.02
N VAL A 629 25.05 29.09 5.14
CA VAL A 629 25.20 28.07 4.10
C VAL A 629 23.86 27.37 3.87
N GLU A 630 23.48 27.23 2.60
CA GLU A 630 22.39 26.36 2.15
C GLU A 630 22.95 25.02 1.70
N VAL A 631 22.22 23.96 2.05
CA VAL A 631 22.60 22.58 1.77
C VAL A 631 21.51 21.86 1.01
N PRO A 632 21.85 20.82 0.21
CA PRO A 632 20.88 20.07 -0.60
C PRO A 632 20.01 19.13 0.24
N LEU A 633 19.20 19.72 1.10
CA LEU A 633 18.15 19.07 1.90
C LEU A 633 16.90 19.96 1.88
N LEU A 634 15.74 19.37 1.65
CA LEU A 634 14.47 20.08 1.80
C LEU A 634 14.25 20.46 3.27
N TYR A 635 13.83 21.69 3.48
CA TYR A 635 13.53 22.18 4.81
C TYR A 635 12.18 21.63 5.27
N TYR A 636 12.23 20.92 6.37
CA TYR A 636 11.12 20.58 7.22
C TYR A 636 11.59 20.77 8.65
N GLY A 637 10.76 21.28 9.54
CA GLY A 637 11.17 21.49 10.92
C GLY A 637 11.78 20.23 11.57
N GLY A 638 12.77 20.40 12.44
CA GLY A 638 13.41 19.30 13.17
C GLY A 638 14.85 18.98 12.78
N TYR A 639 15.50 19.81 11.96
CA TYR A 639 16.94 19.76 11.75
C TYR A 639 17.70 20.40 12.93
N GLU A 640 18.86 19.85 13.24
CA GLU A 640 19.80 20.35 14.25
C GLU A 640 21.17 20.56 13.59
N ALA A 641 21.70 21.77 13.71
CA ALA A 641 23.05 22.10 13.27
C ALA A 641 23.96 22.45 14.45
N ARG A 642 25.20 22.01 14.41
CA ARG A 642 26.23 22.32 15.40
C ARG A 642 27.54 22.64 14.73
N ASP A 643 28.29 23.56 15.33
CA ASP A 643 29.67 23.83 14.89
C ASP A 643 30.67 22.81 15.46
N GLY A 644 31.94 22.95 15.08
CA GLY A 644 33.06 22.09 15.56
C GLY A 644 33.31 22.16 17.06
N GLN A 645 32.79 23.18 17.77
CA GLN A 645 32.84 23.34 19.21
C GLN A 645 31.58 22.80 19.92
N GLY A 646 30.61 22.26 19.15
CA GLY A 646 29.37 21.74 19.68
C GLY A 646 28.28 22.79 19.97
N ARG A 647 28.50 24.07 19.63
CA ARG A 647 27.53 25.15 19.79
C ARG A 647 26.38 24.94 18.77
N SER A 648 25.16 25.17 19.21
CA SER A 648 23.97 25.06 18.34
C SER A 648 23.92 26.25 17.37
N LEU A 649 23.72 25.94 16.08
CA LEU A 649 23.51 26.90 15.02
C LEU A 649 22.02 26.97 14.64
N ALA A 650 21.55 28.17 14.26
CA ALA A 650 20.19 28.34 13.80
C ALA A 650 20.00 27.70 12.42
N VAL A 651 18.89 26.94 12.27
CA VAL A 651 18.47 26.34 11.01
C VAL A 651 17.18 27.01 10.56
N GLU A 652 17.17 27.47 9.33
CA GLU A 652 16.09 28.28 8.75
C GLU A 652 15.65 27.69 7.41
N ASP A 653 14.49 28.16 6.94
CA ASP A 653 13.99 27.95 5.59
C ASP A 653 14.77 28.87 4.63
N GLY A 654 15.49 28.25 3.70
CA GLY A 654 16.30 28.94 2.70
C GLY A 654 15.59 29.12 1.36
N ASP A 655 16.33 29.48 0.34
CA ASP A 655 15.79 29.68 -0.99
C ASP A 655 15.25 28.35 -1.55
N ASN A 656 14.10 28.39 -2.21
CA ASN A 656 13.40 27.21 -2.71
C ASN A 656 13.16 26.11 -1.64
N HIS A 657 12.97 26.54 -0.38
CA HIS A 657 12.70 25.66 0.75
C HIS A 657 13.79 24.61 1.00
N VAL A 658 15.06 24.98 0.78
CA VAL A 658 16.18 24.16 1.23
C VAL A 658 16.64 24.57 2.63
N VAL A 659 17.34 23.67 3.30
CA VAL A 659 17.88 23.95 4.65
C VAL A 659 18.99 24.97 4.58
N ARG A 660 18.81 26.10 5.29
CA ARG A 660 19.81 27.14 5.51
C ARG A 660 20.30 27.09 6.95
N VAL A 661 21.62 27.10 7.14
CA VAL A 661 22.27 27.15 8.45
C VAL A 661 22.92 28.52 8.62
N ARG A 662 22.54 29.26 9.68
CA ARG A 662 23.21 30.51 10.07
C ARG A 662 24.53 30.20 10.77
N LEU A 663 25.60 30.77 10.24
CA LEU A 663 26.95 30.56 10.76
C LEU A 663 27.27 31.55 11.88
N GLN A 664 28.10 31.12 12.81
CA GLN A 664 28.74 31.99 13.80
C GLN A 664 30.17 32.23 13.41
N GLU A 665 30.72 33.36 13.81
CA GLU A 665 32.13 33.70 13.52
C GLU A 665 33.05 32.57 13.94
N GLY A 666 33.93 32.15 13.02
CA GLY A 666 34.88 31.06 13.23
C GLY A 666 34.27 29.63 13.19
N ALA A 667 33.06 29.46 12.73
CA ALA A 667 32.44 28.13 12.55
C ALA A 667 32.99 27.43 11.30
N GLU A 668 34.24 26.96 11.34
CA GLU A 668 34.91 26.30 10.22
C GLU A 668 34.39 24.87 9.95
N GLN A 669 33.73 24.23 10.94
CA GLN A 669 33.14 22.92 10.82
C GLN A 669 31.67 23.00 11.22
N VAL A 670 30.76 22.44 10.40
CA VAL A 670 29.34 22.38 10.69
C VAL A 670 28.84 20.97 10.49
N SER A 671 28.16 20.43 11.50
CA SER A 671 27.44 19.16 11.45
C SER A 671 25.93 19.41 11.46
N LEU A 672 25.23 18.99 10.44
CA LEU A 672 23.78 19.08 10.29
C LEU A 672 23.16 17.69 10.25
N ARG A 673 22.03 17.50 10.91
CA ARG A 673 21.26 16.27 10.84
C ARG A 673 19.78 16.50 11.12
N TYR A 674 18.92 15.68 10.53
CA TYR A 674 17.52 15.62 10.92
C TYR A 674 17.34 14.77 12.19
N ARG A 675 16.68 15.33 13.21
CA ARG A 675 16.40 14.66 14.49
C ARG A 675 14.90 14.54 14.79
N GLY A 676 14.08 15.36 14.14
CA GLY A 676 12.72 15.60 14.53
C GLY A 676 12.62 16.36 15.86
N PHE A 677 11.42 16.54 16.35
CA PHE A 677 11.17 17.26 17.60
C PHE A 677 11.29 16.34 18.81
N TRP A 678 11.73 16.89 19.96
CA TRP A 678 11.95 16.12 21.19
C TRP A 678 10.72 15.36 21.66
N TYR A 679 9.54 15.93 21.50
CA TYR A 679 8.26 15.31 21.93
C TYR A 679 7.85 14.11 21.05
N PHE A 680 8.44 13.92 19.88
CA PHE A 680 8.23 12.69 19.09
C PHE A 680 8.69 11.46 19.87
N ARG A 681 9.82 11.56 20.61
CA ARG A 681 10.31 10.47 21.45
C ARG A 681 9.37 10.16 22.61
N GLY A 682 8.76 11.20 23.21
CA GLY A 682 7.71 11.01 24.22
C GLY A 682 6.48 10.28 23.65
N ALA A 683 6.03 10.67 22.46
CA ALA A 683 4.91 10.03 21.76
C ALA A 683 5.20 8.57 21.42
N GLU A 684 6.41 8.26 20.96
CA GLU A 684 6.88 6.90 20.67
C GLU A 684 6.85 6.02 21.93
N LEU A 685 7.37 6.51 23.05
CA LEU A 685 7.36 5.79 24.32
C LEU A 685 5.93 5.50 24.81
N VAL A 686 5.03 6.48 24.70
CA VAL A 686 3.60 6.30 25.08
C VAL A 686 2.96 5.23 24.20
N SER A 687 3.20 5.25 22.90
CA SER A 687 2.67 4.23 21.99
C SER A 687 3.23 2.83 22.27
N LEU A 688 4.52 2.71 22.52
CA LEU A 688 5.14 1.44 22.92
C LEU A 688 4.57 0.91 24.26
N ALA A 689 4.36 1.79 25.23
CA ALA A 689 3.74 1.43 26.51
C ALA A 689 2.29 0.93 26.32
N ALA A 690 1.51 1.59 25.44
CA ALA A 690 0.14 1.18 25.11
C ALA A 690 0.11 -0.20 24.45
N TRP A 691 0.98 -0.46 23.47
CA TRP A 691 1.14 -1.78 22.83
C TRP A 691 1.59 -2.84 23.84
N GLY A 692 2.58 -2.53 24.68
CA GLY A 692 3.06 -3.42 25.73
C GLY A 692 1.97 -3.79 26.73
N ALA A 693 1.17 -2.80 27.18
CA ALA A 693 0.02 -3.03 28.08
C ALA A 693 -1.02 -3.97 27.43
N CYS A 694 -1.34 -3.78 26.15
CA CYS A 694 -2.21 -4.69 25.41
C CYS A 694 -1.66 -6.12 25.36
N GLY A 695 -0.37 -6.28 25.09
CA GLY A 695 0.31 -7.57 25.06
C GLY A 695 0.27 -8.28 26.43
N ILE A 696 0.57 -7.56 27.52
CA ILE A 696 0.54 -8.09 28.89
C ILE A 696 -0.90 -8.49 29.29
N CYS A 697 -1.89 -7.64 28.97
CA CYS A 697 -3.29 -7.97 29.26
C CYS A 697 -3.75 -9.22 28.51
N TRP A 698 -3.38 -9.36 27.24
CA TRP A 698 -3.66 -10.54 26.44
C TRP A 698 -2.98 -11.80 27.00
N TRP A 699 -1.71 -11.71 27.37
CA TRP A 699 -0.95 -12.81 27.95
C TRP A 699 -1.54 -13.29 29.31
N LYS A 700 -1.90 -12.33 30.22
CA LYS A 700 -2.56 -12.65 31.50
C LYS A 700 -3.91 -13.33 31.32
N LYS A 701 -4.72 -12.91 30.32
CA LYS A 701 -6.00 -13.57 30.02
C LYS A 701 -5.85 -15.00 29.46
N ARG A 702 -4.72 -15.31 28.87
CA ARG A 702 -4.43 -16.63 28.34
C ARG A 702 -3.99 -17.65 29.39
N ARG A 703 -3.49 -17.17 30.53
CA ARG A 703 -3.06 -18.00 31.66
C ARG A 703 -4.17 -18.27 32.67
N ARG A 704 -5.24 -17.50 32.63
CA ARG A 704 -6.49 -17.75 33.37
C ARG A 704 -7.47 -18.54 32.50
#